data_c0295b48be8bbb6f6177bcdc25b0fdb0
#
_entry.id   c0295b48be8bbb6f6177bcdc25b0fdb0
#
_cell.length_a   1.000
_cell.length_b   1.000
_cell.length_c   1.000
_cell.angle_alpha   90.00
_cell.angle_beta   90.00
_cell.angle_gamma   90.00
#
_symmetry.space_group_name_H-M   'P 1'
#
loop_
_entity.id
_entity.type
_entity.pdbx_description
1 polymer ?
#
loop_
_entity_poly.entity_id
_entity_poly.type
_entity_poly.pdbx_seq_one_letter_code
_entity_poly.pdbx_strand_id
1 'polypeptide(L)'
;MQSDFSYLIVGKKKYIYVTYQDVSALQKNKELSNALHYSRKRDEELTKALKALGTVFTNMLIVHLEDRKAEWLKTQEDKEDILECFQDAYEVRDLIKNNYMLPEYRQGYLEFTDLDTISERFENHKILRYIYRNRSKQWIALSAIVQNRDKNGRVTDIQFLTHDVTDQRERELQQEDALRIALASAEHANKAKTAFLNNMSHDIRTPMNAIIGFTALAAAHMDQPDLVKDYLTKIGTSSQHLLSLINDVLDMSRIESGVVKIEEKEVCIPDILHDLKTIIQGNIQAKQQDLYIDTQDVVHENVITDRLRLNQILLNIVSNAIKFTPVGGMINIRVSEKPCNRKGFTAFEFRIRDNGIGMSEEFQAHVFDSFSRERSSTQSGIKGTGLGMAITRNIVDMMGGTISLTSKEGKGTEFVVTLNFKTLEKATVYEPIPELIGARALVVDDDVHTCTSVSKMLREIEMRADWSTSGKEAVIRAKEAFEQNDAFKAYIIDWLMPDMNGIETVRRIRAVIGDETPIIILTAYDWADIEQEAKEAGVTAFVEKPIFMSELRKVLTKPRDIKEEPLYQTERENRYSGKKVLLVEDNELNRQIATALLEEIGISVDYVEDGTDAVERMHEVDDDRYDLIFMDIQMPKMDGYMATGEIRTLRNNKKANIPIVAMTANAFEEDKKKAFKAGMNAHIAKPIDINTILAVFDQVFGTN
;
A
#
# COMPACT_ATOMS: atom_id res chain seq x y z
N MET A 1 -44.09 58.88 -29.25
CA MET A 1 -43.04 58.42 -28.34
C MET A 1 -42.49 57.11 -28.85
N GLN A 2 -41.30 57.14 -29.35
CA GLN A 2 -40.57 55.91 -29.71
C GLN A 2 -39.33 55.90 -28.87
N SER A 3 -39.19 54.93 -28.00
CA SER A 3 -38.07 54.78 -27.09
C SER A 3 -37.17 53.65 -27.57
N ASP A 4 -35.94 53.91 -27.91
CA ASP A 4 -34.94 52.93 -28.22
C ASP A 4 -34.11 52.63 -26.96
N PHE A 5 -33.99 51.33 -26.65
CA PHE A 5 -33.22 50.87 -25.51
C PHE A 5 -31.91 50.24 -25.96
N SER A 6 -30.81 50.73 -25.49
CA SER A 6 -29.47 50.17 -25.69
C SER A 6 -28.88 49.72 -24.36
N TYR A 7 -28.23 48.58 -24.34
CA TYR A 7 -27.66 47.99 -23.13
C TYR A 7 -26.14 47.97 -23.21
N LEU A 8 -25.48 48.47 -22.15
CA LEU A 8 -24.07 48.28 -21.94
C LEU A 8 -23.87 47.36 -20.74
N ILE A 9 -23.08 46.28 -20.88
CA ILE A 9 -22.75 45.36 -19.80
C ILE A 9 -21.30 45.60 -19.44
N VAL A 10 -21.06 46.07 -18.21
CA VAL A 10 -19.69 46.25 -17.65
C VAL A 10 -19.63 45.36 -16.39
N GLY A 11 -18.89 44.29 -16.45
CA GLY A 11 -18.85 43.29 -15.40
C GLY A 11 -20.20 42.55 -15.17
N LYS A 12 -20.69 42.48 -13.95
CA LYS A 12 -21.98 41.84 -13.61
C LYS A 12 -23.16 42.83 -13.53
N LYS A 13 -22.99 44.11 -13.93
CA LYS A 13 -24.02 45.14 -13.85
C LYS A 13 -24.47 45.61 -15.22
N LYS A 14 -25.79 45.76 -15.35
CA LYS A 14 -26.48 46.15 -16.59
C LYS A 14 -26.95 47.62 -16.47
N TYR A 15 -26.56 48.46 -17.39
CA TYR A 15 -26.94 49.90 -17.45
C TYR A 15 -27.92 50.11 -18.64
N ILE A 16 -28.96 50.92 -18.39
CA ILE A 16 -29.98 51.25 -19.40
C ILE A 16 -29.91 52.75 -19.70
N TYR A 17 -29.82 53.10 -21.01
CA TYR A 17 -29.92 54.47 -21.51
C TYR A 17 -31.27 54.66 -22.14
N VAL A 18 -31.91 55.77 -21.79
CA VAL A 18 -33.21 56.17 -22.41
C VAL A 18 -33.03 57.57 -22.99
N THR A 19 -33.25 57.72 -24.27
CA THR A 19 -33.24 59.01 -24.96
C THR A 19 -34.69 59.45 -25.25
N TYR A 20 -35.01 60.66 -24.89
CA TYR A 20 -36.31 61.28 -25.19
C TYR A 20 -36.16 62.44 -26.19
N GLN A 21 -37.03 62.49 -27.20
CA GLN A 21 -37.26 63.66 -28.07
C GLN A 21 -38.63 64.23 -27.76
N ASP A 22 -38.72 65.52 -27.40
CA ASP A 22 -39.99 66.21 -27.20
C ASP A 22 -40.15 67.39 -28.14
N VAL A 23 -41.38 67.58 -28.55
CA VAL A 23 -41.81 68.61 -29.50
C VAL A 23 -43.04 69.30 -28.93
N SER A 24 -42.88 70.39 -28.27
CA SER A 24 -43.89 71.44 -28.23
C SER A 24 -43.36 72.76 -27.69
N ALA A 25 -43.56 73.80 -28.47
CA ALA A 25 -43.11 75.14 -28.18
C ALA A 25 -44.19 75.89 -27.38
N LEU A 26 -44.05 75.95 -26.07
CA LEU A 26 -44.77 76.99 -25.30
C LEU A 26 -44.39 76.96 -23.81
N GLN A 27 -43.17 77.28 -23.51
CA GLN A 27 -42.79 77.66 -22.13
C GLN A 27 -41.31 78.12 -22.10
N LYS A 28 -41.00 79.00 -23.07
CA LYS A 28 -39.62 79.27 -23.50
C LYS A 28 -38.69 79.95 -22.51
N ASN A 29 -39.12 80.44 -21.37
CA ASN A 29 -38.21 81.14 -20.47
C ASN A 29 -37.99 80.50 -19.07
N LYS A 30 -38.91 79.64 -18.64
CA LYS A 30 -38.69 78.83 -17.40
C LYS A 30 -37.98 77.52 -17.76
N GLU A 31 -38.21 77.08 -18.98
CA GLU A 31 -37.61 75.88 -19.56
C GLU A 31 -36.11 76.07 -19.90
N LEU A 32 -35.70 77.27 -20.30
CA LEU A 32 -34.28 77.48 -20.65
C LEU A 32 -33.36 77.39 -19.43
N SER A 33 -33.82 77.88 -18.28
CA SER A 33 -33.07 77.73 -17.04
C SER A 33 -33.02 76.30 -16.52
N ASN A 34 -34.15 75.60 -16.62
CA ASN A 34 -34.21 74.20 -16.28
C ASN A 34 -33.46 73.35 -17.29
N ALA A 35 -33.57 73.67 -18.58
CA ALA A 35 -32.82 72.98 -19.65
C ALA A 35 -31.31 73.17 -19.50
N LEU A 36 -30.85 74.37 -19.11
CA LEU A 36 -29.43 74.60 -18.81
C LEU A 36 -28.96 73.84 -17.54
N HIS A 37 -29.82 73.77 -16.54
CA HIS A 37 -29.51 72.97 -15.32
C HIS A 37 -29.52 71.47 -15.61
N TYR A 38 -30.49 71.00 -16.39
CA TYR A 38 -30.55 69.60 -16.88
C TYR A 38 -29.39 69.27 -17.82
N SER A 39 -29.02 70.20 -18.73
CA SER A 39 -27.86 70.05 -19.58
C SER A 39 -26.59 69.93 -18.80
N ARG A 40 -26.33 70.82 -17.82
CA ARG A 40 -25.15 70.72 -16.94
C ARG A 40 -25.13 69.43 -16.12
N LYS A 41 -26.26 69.04 -15.54
CA LYS A 41 -26.34 67.79 -14.80
C LYS A 41 -26.12 66.58 -15.69
N ARG A 42 -26.60 66.62 -16.89
CA ARG A 42 -26.41 65.60 -17.93
C ARG A 42 -24.96 65.56 -18.40
N ASP A 43 -24.29 66.69 -18.56
CA ASP A 43 -22.89 66.81 -18.89
C ASP A 43 -21.99 66.29 -17.75
N GLU A 44 -22.38 66.58 -16.48
CA GLU A 44 -21.71 66.01 -15.31
C GLU A 44 -21.88 64.50 -15.19
N GLU A 45 -23.09 63.97 -15.46
CA GLU A 45 -23.39 62.52 -15.49
C GLU A 45 -22.67 61.83 -16.64
N LEU A 46 -22.65 62.46 -17.81
CA LEU A 46 -21.90 62.01 -18.98
C LEU A 46 -20.39 61.99 -18.70
N THR A 47 -19.88 63.07 -18.07
CA THR A 47 -18.48 63.17 -17.68
C THR A 47 -18.11 62.11 -16.65
N LYS A 48 -19.01 61.83 -15.69
CA LYS A 48 -18.83 60.74 -14.72
C LYS A 48 -18.86 59.35 -15.38
N ALA A 49 -19.79 59.15 -16.33
CA ALA A 49 -19.87 57.93 -17.10
C ALA A 49 -18.63 57.70 -17.98
N LEU A 50 -18.17 58.76 -18.68
CA LEU A 50 -16.95 58.72 -19.46
C LEU A 50 -15.70 58.50 -18.60
N LYS A 51 -15.64 59.10 -17.41
CA LYS A 51 -14.55 58.82 -16.43
C LYS A 51 -14.59 57.35 -15.95
N ALA A 52 -15.78 56.82 -15.69
CA ALA A 52 -15.92 55.41 -15.27
C ALA A 52 -15.55 54.45 -16.40
N LEU A 53 -15.95 54.72 -17.64
CA LEU A 53 -15.53 53.98 -18.84
C LEU A 53 -14.00 54.14 -19.06
N GLY A 54 -13.49 55.34 -18.79
CA GLY A 54 -12.06 55.64 -18.86
C GLY A 54 -11.20 54.84 -17.90
N THR A 55 -11.74 54.31 -16.78
CA THR A 55 -10.99 53.42 -15.89
C THR A 55 -10.88 52.00 -16.41
N VAL A 56 -11.77 51.59 -17.32
CA VAL A 56 -11.81 50.23 -17.88
C VAL A 56 -11.00 50.15 -19.18
N PHE A 57 -11.10 51.16 -20.03
CA PHE A 57 -10.43 51.19 -21.35
C PHE A 57 -9.17 52.06 -21.32
N THR A 58 -8.08 51.47 -21.84
CA THR A 58 -6.77 52.17 -21.89
C THR A 58 -6.73 53.18 -23.03
N ASN A 59 -7.30 52.84 -24.19
CA ASN A 59 -7.41 53.76 -25.34
C ASN A 59 -8.80 53.70 -25.95
N MET A 60 -9.29 54.80 -26.47
CA MET A 60 -10.55 54.97 -27.15
C MET A 60 -10.35 55.85 -28.39
N LEU A 61 -10.70 55.31 -29.57
CA LEU A 61 -10.53 55.94 -30.86
C LEU A 61 -11.84 55.80 -31.65
N ILE A 62 -12.32 56.90 -32.22
CA ILE A 62 -13.38 56.85 -33.23
C ILE A 62 -12.74 56.99 -34.61
N VAL A 63 -13.21 56.16 -35.55
CA VAL A 63 -12.81 56.18 -36.95
C VAL A 63 -14.04 56.50 -37.80
N HIS A 64 -13.98 57.58 -38.53
CA HIS A 64 -14.98 57.94 -39.54
C HIS A 64 -14.65 57.25 -40.87
N LEU A 65 -15.57 56.40 -41.35
CA LEU A 65 -15.27 55.56 -42.51
C LEU A 65 -15.29 56.29 -43.85
N GLU A 66 -16.01 57.44 -43.94
CA GLU A 66 -16.10 58.24 -45.17
C GLU A 66 -14.80 58.92 -45.57
N ASP A 67 -14.15 59.56 -44.59
CA ASP A 67 -12.93 60.37 -44.79
C ASP A 67 -11.68 59.73 -44.16
N ARG A 68 -11.87 58.52 -43.53
CA ARG A 68 -10.85 57.77 -42.81
C ARG A 68 -10.21 58.51 -41.64
N LYS A 69 -10.89 59.54 -41.13
CA LYS A 69 -10.39 60.34 -40.04
C LYS A 69 -10.47 59.61 -38.72
N ALA A 70 -9.40 59.66 -37.94
CA ALA A 70 -9.29 59.09 -36.60
C ALA A 70 -9.36 60.20 -35.55
N GLU A 71 -10.25 60.06 -34.58
CA GLU A 71 -10.43 60.99 -33.47
C GLU A 71 -10.21 60.24 -32.14
N TRP A 72 -9.22 60.66 -31.35
CA TRP A 72 -8.94 60.09 -30.05
C TRP A 72 -9.87 60.66 -28.98
N LEU A 73 -10.61 59.78 -28.31
CA LEU A 73 -11.43 60.15 -27.16
C LEU A 73 -10.63 59.98 -25.85
N LYS A 74 -9.69 59.05 -25.87
CA LYS A 74 -8.80 58.77 -24.76
C LYS A 74 -7.56 58.04 -25.26
N THR A 75 -6.41 58.49 -24.79
CA THR A 75 -5.13 57.84 -24.95
C THR A 75 -4.49 57.54 -23.57
N GLN A 76 -3.54 56.63 -23.52
CA GLN A 76 -2.76 56.37 -22.33
C GLN A 76 -1.78 57.54 -22.13
N GLU A 77 -1.67 58.11 -20.91
CA GLU A 77 -0.89 59.31 -20.57
C GLU A 77 0.53 59.36 -21.16
N ASP A 78 1.19 58.18 -21.23
CA ASP A 78 2.57 58.10 -21.78
C ASP A 78 2.63 58.17 -23.32
N LYS A 79 1.52 58.29 -24.03
CA LYS A 79 1.42 58.14 -25.52
C LYS A 79 0.61 59.28 -26.17
N GLU A 80 0.07 60.21 -25.37
CA GLU A 80 -0.77 61.30 -25.86
C GLU A 80 -0.07 62.12 -26.95
N ASP A 81 1.14 62.58 -26.74
CA ASP A 81 1.88 63.46 -27.66
C ASP A 81 2.20 62.84 -29.03
N ILE A 82 2.25 61.49 -29.10
CA ILE A 82 2.61 60.77 -30.34
C ILE A 82 1.36 60.36 -31.12
N LEU A 83 0.32 59.86 -30.44
CA LEU A 83 -0.87 59.31 -31.07
C LEU A 83 -1.82 60.41 -31.57
N GLU A 84 -1.90 61.54 -30.89
CA GLU A 84 -2.76 62.66 -31.27
C GLU A 84 -2.29 63.43 -32.50
N CYS A 85 -1.03 63.26 -32.91
CA CYS A 85 -0.50 63.89 -34.15
C CYS A 85 -1.05 63.26 -35.46
N PHE A 86 -1.61 62.03 -35.37
CA PHE A 86 -2.08 61.33 -36.55
C PHE A 86 -3.61 61.41 -36.65
N GLN A 87 -4.12 61.89 -37.78
CA GLN A 87 -5.55 62.03 -38.04
C GLN A 87 -6.08 61.00 -39.07
N ASP A 88 -5.19 60.29 -39.76
CA ASP A 88 -5.58 59.21 -40.67
C ASP A 88 -5.60 57.84 -39.96
N ALA A 89 -6.69 57.10 -40.10
CA ALA A 89 -6.89 55.83 -39.41
C ALA A 89 -5.86 54.75 -39.78
N TYR A 90 -5.38 54.75 -41.02
CA TYR A 90 -4.38 53.79 -41.49
C TYR A 90 -2.96 54.13 -40.95
N GLU A 91 -2.65 55.43 -40.81
CA GLU A 91 -1.41 55.86 -40.18
C GLU A 91 -1.37 55.48 -38.70
N VAL A 92 -2.50 55.65 -37.98
CA VAL A 92 -2.65 55.20 -36.60
C VAL A 92 -2.53 53.67 -36.50
N ARG A 93 -3.15 52.92 -37.38
CA ARG A 93 -3.08 51.46 -37.46
C ARG A 93 -1.64 50.99 -37.63
N ASP A 94 -0.93 51.58 -38.61
CA ASP A 94 0.46 51.17 -38.91
C ASP A 94 1.45 51.56 -37.78
N LEU A 95 1.22 52.70 -37.11
CA LEU A 95 1.96 53.09 -35.92
C LEU A 95 1.80 52.07 -34.79
N ILE A 96 0.56 51.68 -34.49
CA ILE A 96 0.26 50.70 -33.44
C ILE A 96 0.88 49.33 -33.78
N LYS A 97 0.69 48.85 -35.01
CA LYS A 97 1.24 47.60 -35.51
C LYS A 97 2.77 47.52 -35.33
N ASN A 98 3.46 48.60 -35.71
CA ASN A 98 4.92 48.60 -35.78
C ASN A 98 5.55 48.80 -34.42
N ASN A 99 4.99 49.68 -33.55
CA ASN A 99 5.64 50.09 -32.29
C ASN A 99 5.15 49.33 -31.05
N TYR A 100 3.90 48.88 -31.03
CA TYR A 100 3.30 48.32 -29.82
C TYR A 100 2.95 46.86 -29.86
N MET A 101 2.99 46.20 -31.05
CA MET A 101 2.52 44.82 -31.23
C MET A 101 3.66 43.85 -31.52
N LEU A 102 3.59 42.66 -30.96
CA LEU A 102 4.48 41.55 -31.31
C LEU A 102 4.26 41.10 -32.75
N PRO A 103 5.31 40.68 -33.47
CA PRO A 103 5.25 40.34 -34.89
C PRO A 103 4.15 39.31 -35.26
N GLU A 104 3.96 38.31 -34.41
CA GLU A 104 3.02 37.20 -34.61
C GLU A 104 1.55 37.63 -34.67
N TYR A 105 1.17 38.76 -34.06
CA TYR A 105 -0.20 39.28 -34.05
C TYR A 105 -0.48 40.32 -35.15
N ARG A 106 0.54 40.76 -35.88
CA ARG A 106 0.42 41.87 -36.83
C ARG A 106 -0.51 41.56 -37.98
N GLN A 107 -0.46 40.36 -38.52
CA GLN A 107 -1.31 39.99 -39.66
C GLN A 107 -2.79 39.99 -39.27
N GLY A 108 -3.15 39.29 -38.17
CA GLY A 108 -4.52 39.28 -37.66
C GLY A 108 -5.05 40.67 -37.26
N TYR A 109 -4.16 41.51 -36.72
CA TYR A 109 -4.52 42.90 -36.43
C TYR A 109 -4.84 43.75 -37.69
N LEU A 110 -4.06 43.57 -38.77
CA LEU A 110 -4.34 44.25 -40.07
C LEU A 110 -5.68 43.79 -40.64
N GLU A 111 -5.95 42.49 -40.61
CA GLU A 111 -7.23 41.93 -41.04
C GLU A 111 -8.40 42.40 -40.16
N PHE A 112 -8.17 42.51 -38.84
CA PHE A 112 -9.18 43.00 -37.90
C PHE A 112 -9.54 44.48 -38.13
N THR A 113 -8.54 45.33 -38.40
CA THR A 113 -8.68 46.77 -38.54
C THR A 113 -8.79 47.24 -39.98
N ASP A 114 -9.05 46.35 -40.91
CA ASP A 114 -9.31 46.66 -42.34
C ASP A 114 -10.65 47.38 -42.46
N LEU A 115 -10.63 48.69 -42.76
CA LEU A 115 -11.80 49.54 -42.83
C LEU A 115 -12.68 49.23 -44.07
N ASP A 116 -12.11 48.66 -45.12
CA ASP A 116 -12.81 48.37 -46.34
C ASP A 116 -13.77 47.16 -46.18
N THR A 117 -13.41 46.23 -45.31
CA THR A 117 -14.19 45.01 -45.04
C THR A 117 -14.94 45.04 -43.69
N ILE A 118 -14.62 45.94 -42.79
CA ILE A 118 -15.14 45.97 -41.44
C ILE A 118 -16.64 46.18 -41.35
N SER A 119 -17.24 46.93 -42.30
CA SER A 119 -18.68 47.21 -42.36
C SER A 119 -19.50 45.94 -42.61
N GLU A 120 -19.04 45.04 -43.47
CA GLU A 120 -19.69 43.74 -43.77
C GLU A 120 -19.64 42.82 -42.54
N ARG A 121 -18.58 42.88 -41.78
CA ARG A 121 -18.42 42.07 -40.56
C ARG A 121 -19.38 42.49 -39.45
N PHE A 122 -19.86 43.74 -39.48
CA PHE A 122 -20.86 44.22 -38.54
C PHE A 122 -22.32 43.92 -38.96
N GLU A 123 -22.57 43.28 -40.09
CA GLU A 123 -23.91 42.80 -40.44
C GLU A 123 -24.41 41.72 -39.49
N ASN A 124 -23.51 40.84 -39.05
CA ASN A 124 -23.83 39.72 -38.19
C ASN A 124 -23.35 39.88 -36.71
N HIS A 125 -22.56 40.90 -36.40
CA HIS A 125 -21.97 41.09 -35.10
C HIS A 125 -22.15 42.54 -34.59
N LYS A 126 -22.56 42.69 -33.35
CA LYS A 126 -22.65 44.03 -32.72
C LYS A 126 -21.31 44.55 -32.23
N ILE A 127 -20.39 43.64 -31.88
CA ILE A 127 -19.04 43.93 -31.36
C ILE A 127 -18.11 42.92 -32.03
N LEU A 128 -17.02 43.42 -32.58
CA LEU A 128 -15.91 42.61 -33.03
C LEU A 128 -14.81 42.72 -31.98
N ARG A 129 -14.10 41.62 -31.70
CA ARG A 129 -13.01 41.60 -30.72
C ARG A 129 -11.80 40.88 -31.29
N TYR A 130 -10.61 41.45 -31.07
CA TYR A 130 -9.33 40.86 -31.37
C TYR A 130 -8.43 40.95 -30.15
N ILE A 131 -7.76 39.85 -29.78
CA ILE A 131 -6.85 39.80 -28.62
C ILE A 131 -5.44 39.59 -29.14
N TYR A 132 -4.51 40.44 -28.67
CA TYR A 132 -3.12 40.37 -29.07
C TYR A 132 -2.20 40.60 -27.89
N ARG A 133 -0.94 40.27 -28.06
CA ARG A 133 0.09 40.53 -27.04
C ARG A 133 0.94 41.71 -27.47
N ASN A 134 1.06 42.76 -26.61
CA ASN A 134 1.88 43.92 -26.88
C ASN A 134 3.38 43.61 -26.63
N ARG A 135 4.28 44.56 -26.98
CA ARG A 135 5.73 44.39 -26.76
C ARG A 135 6.11 44.30 -25.28
N SER A 136 5.30 44.82 -24.38
CA SER A 136 5.45 44.70 -22.92
C SER A 136 4.93 43.34 -22.41
N LYS A 137 4.58 42.41 -23.31
CA LYS A 137 4.04 41.06 -23.02
C LYS A 137 2.67 41.06 -22.36
N GLN A 138 1.94 42.16 -22.32
CA GLN A 138 0.58 42.24 -21.81
C GLN A 138 -0.42 41.78 -22.88
N TRP A 139 -1.52 41.14 -22.45
CA TRP A 139 -2.62 40.80 -23.34
C TRP A 139 -3.59 41.95 -23.44
N ILE A 140 -3.80 42.46 -24.66
CA ILE A 140 -4.68 43.58 -24.96
C ILE A 140 -5.87 43.08 -25.77
N ALA A 141 -7.07 43.38 -25.32
CA ALA A 141 -8.28 43.18 -26.09
C ALA A 141 -8.63 44.49 -26.84
N LEU A 142 -8.66 44.40 -28.16
CA LEU A 142 -9.14 45.45 -29.06
C LEU A 142 -10.56 45.10 -29.44
N SER A 143 -11.52 45.96 -29.12
CA SER A 143 -12.92 45.84 -29.48
C SER A 143 -13.33 46.90 -30.45
N ALA A 144 -13.99 46.58 -31.51
CA ALA A 144 -14.62 47.53 -32.46
C ALA A 144 -16.13 47.51 -32.28
N ILE A 145 -16.76 48.66 -32.16
CA ILE A 145 -18.19 48.86 -31.93
C ILE A 145 -18.71 49.90 -32.92
N VAL A 146 -19.87 49.63 -33.52
CA VAL A 146 -20.54 50.62 -34.40
C VAL A 146 -21.03 51.79 -33.54
N GLN A 147 -20.57 52.96 -33.85
CA GLN A 147 -20.99 54.22 -33.18
C GLN A 147 -22.22 54.82 -33.92
N ASN A 148 -22.13 54.99 -35.24
CA ASN A 148 -23.20 55.57 -36.06
C ASN A 148 -23.44 54.78 -37.36
N ARG A 149 -24.67 54.92 -37.89
CA ARG A 149 -25.08 54.42 -39.22
C ARG A 149 -25.79 55.51 -39.98
N ASP A 150 -25.66 55.51 -41.31
CA ASP A 150 -26.41 56.40 -42.19
C ASP A 150 -27.91 56.01 -42.30
N LYS A 151 -28.68 56.82 -43.05
CA LYS A 151 -30.15 56.57 -43.32
C LYS A 151 -30.41 55.25 -44.03
N ASN A 152 -29.40 54.67 -44.66
CA ASN A 152 -29.47 53.41 -45.40
C ASN A 152 -28.98 52.23 -44.55
N GLY A 153 -28.59 52.45 -43.26
CA GLY A 153 -28.11 51.44 -42.35
C GLY A 153 -26.61 51.10 -42.48
N ARG A 154 -25.87 51.82 -43.36
CA ARG A 154 -24.41 51.59 -43.49
C ARG A 154 -23.69 52.18 -42.32
N VAL A 155 -22.64 51.52 -41.86
CA VAL A 155 -21.78 52.01 -40.76
C VAL A 155 -20.99 53.22 -41.23
N THR A 156 -21.09 54.33 -40.51
CA THR A 156 -20.36 55.56 -40.79
C THR A 156 -19.19 55.75 -39.80
N ASP A 157 -19.39 55.36 -38.55
CA ASP A 157 -18.40 55.56 -37.50
C ASP A 157 -18.22 54.29 -36.68
N ILE A 158 -16.98 53.95 -36.40
CA ILE A 158 -16.59 52.82 -35.59
C ILE A 158 -15.74 53.30 -34.40
N GLN A 159 -16.08 52.87 -33.24
CA GLN A 159 -15.29 53.07 -32.03
C GLN A 159 -14.40 51.88 -31.75
N PHE A 160 -13.11 52.12 -31.68
CA PHE A 160 -12.14 51.11 -31.24
C PHE A 160 -11.78 51.38 -29.77
N LEU A 161 -11.82 50.31 -28.96
CA LEU A 161 -11.57 50.32 -27.53
C LEU A 161 -10.51 49.27 -27.21
N THR A 162 -9.50 49.67 -26.44
CA THR A 162 -8.49 48.74 -25.92
C THR A 162 -8.53 48.66 -24.41
N HIS A 163 -8.34 47.46 -23.87
CA HIS A 163 -8.14 47.26 -22.44
C HIS A 163 -7.21 46.09 -22.19
N ASP A 164 -6.52 46.18 -21.03
CA ASP A 164 -5.63 45.10 -20.58
C ASP A 164 -6.46 43.93 -20.04
N VAL A 165 -6.21 42.74 -20.58
CA VAL A 165 -6.85 41.47 -20.18
C VAL A 165 -5.83 40.45 -19.70
N THR A 166 -4.65 40.87 -19.33
CA THR A 166 -3.52 40.03 -18.97
C THR A 166 -3.90 39.08 -17.83
N ASP A 167 -4.40 39.59 -16.72
CA ASP A 167 -4.79 38.78 -15.57
C ASP A 167 -5.91 37.77 -15.87
N GLN A 168 -6.84 38.17 -16.73
CA GLN A 168 -7.94 37.27 -17.16
C GLN A 168 -7.40 36.15 -18.04
N ARG A 169 -6.60 36.51 -19.03
CA ARG A 169 -6.09 35.54 -20.03
C ARG A 169 -5.09 34.58 -19.41
N GLU A 170 -4.26 35.04 -18.49
CA GLU A 170 -3.32 34.16 -17.75
C GLU A 170 -4.07 33.14 -16.88
N ARG A 171 -5.15 33.56 -16.21
CA ARG A 171 -6.01 32.62 -15.46
C ARG A 171 -6.68 31.59 -16.35
N GLU A 172 -7.20 32.02 -17.50
CA GLU A 172 -7.81 31.11 -18.48
C GLU A 172 -6.80 30.05 -18.95
N LEU A 173 -5.58 30.46 -19.31
CA LEU A 173 -4.50 29.57 -19.74
C LEU A 173 -4.08 28.60 -18.63
N GLN A 174 -3.94 29.09 -17.38
CA GLN A 174 -3.63 28.23 -16.24
C GLN A 174 -4.72 27.19 -15.96
N GLN A 175 -5.99 27.58 -16.10
CA GLN A 175 -7.12 26.66 -15.93
C GLN A 175 -7.14 25.61 -17.05
N GLU A 176 -6.87 26.01 -18.30
CA GLU A 176 -6.82 25.09 -19.44
C GLU A 176 -5.68 24.06 -19.28
N ASP A 177 -4.48 24.51 -18.87
CA ASP A 177 -3.35 23.62 -18.61
C ASP A 177 -3.61 22.68 -17.43
N ALA A 178 -4.20 23.17 -16.34
CA ALA A 178 -4.58 22.35 -15.19
C ALA A 178 -5.61 21.29 -15.57
N LEU A 179 -6.61 21.67 -16.38
CA LEU A 179 -7.63 20.74 -16.86
C LEU A 179 -7.03 19.68 -17.80
N ARG A 180 -6.09 20.06 -18.68
CA ARG A 180 -5.40 19.12 -19.57
C ARG A 180 -4.57 18.11 -18.79
N ILE A 181 -3.85 18.55 -17.75
CA ILE A 181 -3.08 17.66 -16.88
C ILE A 181 -4.02 16.71 -16.12
N ALA A 182 -5.12 17.23 -15.56
CA ALA A 182 -6.09 16.42 -14.83
C ALA A 182 -6.76 15.36 -15.74
N LEU A 183 -7.10 15.74 -16.98
CA LEU A 183 -7.69 14.82 -17.96
C LEU A 183 -6.70 13.71 -18.35
N ALA A 184 -5.46 14.07 -18.65
CA ALA A 184 -4.41 13.08 -18.98
C ALA A 184 -4.18 12.09 -17.82
N SER A 185 -4.16 12.58 -16.58
CA SER A 185 -4.04 11.75 -15.38
C SER A 185 -5.23 10.80 -15.21
N ALA A 186 -6.47 11.31 -15.40
CA ALA A 186 -7.68 10.50 -15.32
C ALA A 186 -7.75 9.42 -16.42
N GLU A 187 -7.34 9.75 -17.65
CA GLU A 187 -7.27 8.78 -18.74
C GLU A 187 -6.24 7.68 -18.47
N HIS A 188 -5.07 8.05 -17.92
CA HIS A 188 -4.03 7.08 -17.54
C HIS A 188 -4.53 6.13 -16.45
N ALA A 189 -5.16 6.68 -15.41
CA ALA A 189 -5.76 5.88 -14.33
C ALA A 189 -6.87 4.93 -14.85
N ASN A 190 -7.71 5.39 -15.78
CA ASN A 190 -8.78 4.57 -16.35
C ASN A 190 -8.25 3.44 -17.26
N LYS A 191 -7.19 3.71 -18.04
CA LYS A 191 -6.50 2.67 -18.83
C LYS A 191 -5.88 1.61 -17.92
N ALA A 192 -5.20 2.03 -16.84
CA ALA A 192 -4.63 1.12 -15.85
C ALA A 192 -5.72 0.25 -15.19
N LYS A 193 -6.87 0.85 -14.81
CA LYS A 193 -8.01 0.12 -14.25
C LYS A 193 -8.61 -0.89 -15.22
N THR A 194 -8.71 -0.56 -16.50
CA THR A 194 -9.25 -1.48 -17.53
C THR A 194 -8.28 -2.64 -17.77
N ALA A 195 -6.99 -2.38 -17.86
CA ALA A 195 -5.96 -3.41 -17.97
C ALA A 195 -5.97 -4.33 -16.75
N PHE A 196 -6.16 -3.77 -15.54
CA PHE A 196 -6.36 -4.51 -14.31
C PHE A 196 -7.49 -5.54 -14.40
N LEU A 197 -8.71 -5.09 -14.73
CA LEU A 197 -9.88 -5.96 -14.81
C LEU A 197 -9.69 -7.09 -15.83
N ASN A 198 -9.06 -6.80 -16.97
CA ASN A 198 -8.78 -7.79 -18.00
C ASN A 198 -7.76 -8.84 -17.54
N ASN A 199 -6.67 -8.41 -16.91
CA ASN A 199 -5.64 -9.31 -16.39
C ASN A 199 -6.20 -10.18 -15.25
N MET A 200 -6.97 -9.59 -14.33
CA MET A 200 -7.62 -10.32 -13.25
C MET A 200 -8.59 -11.38 -13.75
N SER A 201 -9.40 -11.05 -14.77
CA SER A 201 -10.31 -12.03 -15.39
C SER A 201 -9.56 -13.21 -15.99
N HIS A 202 -8.41 -12.97 -16.63
CA HIS A 202 -7.56 -14.03 -17.17
C HIS A 202 -6.94 -14.89 -16.05
N ASP A 203 -6.37 -14.25 -15.03
CA ASP A 203 -5.62 -14.92 -13.96
C ASP A 203 -6.56 -15.71 -13.02
N ILE A 204 -7.81 -15.28 -12.85
CA ILE A 204 -8.86 -16.04 -12.18
C ILE A 204 -9.34 -17.22 -13.03
N ARG A 205 -9.52 -17.03 -14.34
CA ARG A 205 -10.03 -18.06 -15.25
C ARG A 205 -9.09 -19.26 -15.37
N THR A 206 -7.78 -19.03 -15.37
CA THR A 206 -6.76 -20.08 -15.56
C THR A 206 -6.82 -21.15 -14.46
N PRO A 207 -6.71 -20.83 -13.14
CA PRO A 207 -6.84 -21.83 -12.08
C PRO A 207 -8.24 -22.42 -12.02
N MET A 208 -9.30 -21.64 -12.29
CA MET A 208 -10.67 -22.15 -12.33
C MET A 208 -10.85 -23.23 -13.41
N ASN A 209 -10.34 -23.00 -14.63
CA ASN A 209 -10.38 -23.99 -15.70
C ASN A 209 -9.55 -25.23 -15.37
N ALA A 210 -8.43 -25.08 -14.65
CA ALA A 210 -7.62 -26.20 -14.17
C ALA A 210 -8.39 -27.03 -13.15
N ILE A 211 -9.07 -26.40 -12.18
CA ILE A 211 -9.92 -27.10 -11.20
C ILE A 211 -11.01 -27.89 -11.93
N ILE A 212 -11.77 -27.26 -12.82
CA ILE A 212 -12.85 -27.90 -13.57
C ILE A 212 -12.30 -29.04 -14.42
N GLY A 213 -11.21 -28.86 -15.14
CA GLY A 213 -10.60 -29.85 -16.00
C GLY A 213 -10.06 -31.06 -15.22
N PHE A 214 -9.32 -30.85 -14.14
CA PHE A 214 -8.80 -31.93 -13.33
C PHE A 214 -9.90 -32.65 -12.54
N THR A 215 -10.97 -31.99 -12.14
CA THR A 215 -12.15 -32.62 -11.54
C THR A 215 -12.82 -33.58 -12.54
N ALA A 216 -13.02 -33.14 -13.78
CA ALA A 216 -13.58 -34.03 -14.84
C ALA A 216 -12.65 -35.21 -15.15
N LEU A 217 -11.32 -34.99 -15.17
CA LEU A 217 -10.35 -36.07 -15.38
C LEU A 217 -10.32 -37.05 -14.19
N ALA A 218 -10.36 -36.57 -12.96
CA ALA A 218 -10.43 -37.42 -11.77
C ALA A 218 -11.69 -38.31 -11.80
N ALA A 219 -12.85 -37.73 -12.14
CA ALA A 219 -14.11 -38.45 -12.27
C ALA A 219 -14.07 -39.50 -13.40
N ALA A 220 -13.34 -39.26 -14.48
CA ALA A 220 -13.21 -40.18 -15.60
C ALA A 220 -12.23 -41.36 -15.34
N HIS A 221 -11.34 -41.22 -14.33
CA HIS A 221 -10.28 -42.21 -14.05
C HIS A 221 -10.34 -42.75 -12.63
N MET A 222 -11.56 -42.92 -12.08
CA MET A 222 -11.78 -43.45 -10.71
C MET A 222 -11.20 -44.83 -10.46
N ASP A 223 -10.91 -45.58 -11.52
CA ASP A 223 -10.24 -46.86 -11.52
C ASP A 223 -8.71 -46.78 -11.33
N GLN A 224 -8.12 -45.61 -11.35
CA GLN A 224 -6.67 -45.37 -11.24
C GLN A 224 -6.35 -44.46 -10.05
N PRO A 225 -6.24 -44.97 -8.80
CA PRO A 225 -6.12 -44.17 -7.58
C PRO A 225 -4.93 -43.22 -7.58
N ASP A 226 -3.76 -43.61 -8.10
CA ASP A 226 -2.57 -42.77 -8.14
C ASP A 226 -2.77 -41.55 -9.07
N LEU A 227 -3.45 -41.77 -10.20
CA LEU A 227 -3.75 -40.70 -11.15
C LEU A 227 -4.81 -39.74 -10.58
N VAL A 228 -5.82 -40.30 -9.90
CA VAL A 228 -6.82 -39.50 -9.18
C VAL A 228 -6.15 -38.62 -8.09
N LYS A 229 -5.25 -39.21 -7.31
CA LYS A 229 -4.48 -38.48 -6.29
C LYS A 229 -3.66 -37.31 -6.90
N ASP A 230 -3.01 -37.53 -8.03
CA ASP A 230 -2.29 -36.47 -8.76
C ASP A 230 -3.25 -35.37 -9.22
N TYR A 231 -4.42 -35.71 -9.76
CA TYR A 231 -5.42 -34.71 -10.16
C TYR A 231 -5.98 -33.93 -8.96
N LEU A 232 -6.27 -34.60 -7.84
CA LEU A 232 -6.73 -33.94 -6.61
C LEU A 232 -5.66 -32.98 -6.05
N THR A 233 -4.39 -33.39 -6.09
CA THR A 233 -3.27 -32.51 -5.72
C THR A 233 -3.20 -31.25 -6.61
N LYS A 234 -3.38 -31.39 -7.92
CA LYS A 234 -3.43 -30.27 -8.87
C LYS A 234 -4.64 -29.38 -8.67
N ILE A 235 -5.81 -29.96 -8.31
CA ILE A 235 -7.01 -29.19 -7.92
C ILE A 235 -6.71 -28.36 -6.67
N GLY A 236 -6.16 -28.98 -5.61
CA GLY A 236 -5.80 -28.30 -4.37
C GLY A 236 -4.84 -27.13 -4.61
N THR A 237 -3.76 -27.36 -5.36
CA THR A 237 -2.79 -26.30 -5.72
C THR A 237 -3.44 -25.16 -6.52
N SER A 238 -4.32 -25.48 -7.46
CA SER A 238 -5.03 -24.47 -8.26
C SER A 238 -6.03 -23.66 -7.42
N SER A 239 -6.72 -24.32 -6.48
CA SER A 239 -7.65 -23.69 -5.56
C SER A 239 -6.93 -22.72 -4.59
N GLN A 240 -5.79 -23.15 -4.04
CA GLN A 240 -4.95 -22.32 -3.18
C GLN A 240 -4.45 -21.09 -3.92
N HIS A 241 -4.04 -21.26 -5.17
CA HIS A 241 -3.61 -20.14 -6.01
C HIS A 241 -4.75 -19.16 -6.30
N LEU A 242 -5.96 -19.65 -6.57
CA LEU A 242 -7.15 -18.81 -6.77
C LEU A 242 -7.50 -18.03 -5.50
N LEU A 243 -7.43 -18.66 -4.33
CA LEU A 243 -7.69 -18.03 -3.05
C LEU A 243 -6.69 -16.90 -2.77
N SER A 244 -5.39 -17.14 -3.03
CA SER A 244 -4.35 -16.10 -2.91
C SER A 244 -4.62 -14.92 -3.83
N LEU A 245 -5.02 -15.14 -5.09
CA LEU A 245 -5.39 -14.09 -6.04
C LEU A 245 -6.56 -13.23 -5.54
N ILE A 246 -7.60 -13.87 -5.01
CA ILE A 246 -8.77 -13.16 -4.47
C ILE A 246 -8.35 -12.31 -3.27
N ASN A 247 -7.55 -12.85 -2.36
CA ASN A 247 -7.07 -12.11 -1.19
C ASN A 247 -6.19 -10.91 -1.57
N ASP A 248 -5.29 -11.06 -2.55
CA ASP A 248 -4.47 -9.96 -3.08
C ASP A 248 -5.33 -8.80 -3.61
N VAL A 249 -6.41 -9.14 -4.36
CA VAL A 249 -7.35 -8.15 -4.91
C VAL A 249 -8.13 -7.44 -3.80
N LEU A 250 -8.61 -8.19 -2.81
CA LEU A 250 -9.34 -7.64 -1.66
C LEU A 250 -8.43 -6.73 -0.81
N ASP A 251 -7.19 -7.15 -0.57
CA ASP A 251 -6.20 -6.34 0.16
C ASP A 251 -5.91 -5.04 -0.60
N MET A 252 -5.65 -5.11 -1.90
CA MET A 252 -5.41 -3.93 -2.74
C MET A 252 -6.59 -2.95 -2.70
N SER A 253 -7.82 -3.47 -2.86
CA SER A 253 -9.04 -2.64 -2.82
C SER A 253 -9.21 -1.93 -1.47
N ARG A 254 -8.90 -2.61 -0.36
CA ARG A 254 -8.99 -2.04 1.00
C ARG A 254 -7.91 -1.02 1.28
N ILE A 255 -6.69 -1.24 0.77
CA ILE A 255 -5.57 -0.31 0.88
C ILE A 255 -5.90 0.97 0.10
N GLU A 256 -6.36 0.86 -1.15
CA GLU A 256 -6.74 2.01 -1.98
C GLU A 256 -7.91 2.82 -1.39
N SER A 257 -8.86 2.16 -0.74
CA SER A 257 -9.98 2.83 -0.07
C SER A 257 -9.63 3.44 1.29
N GLY A 258 -8.40 3.24 1.78
CA GLY A 258 -7.94 3.78 3.07
C GLY A 258 -8.62 3.14 4.29
N VAL A 259 -9.25 1.97 4.12
CA VAL A 259 -9.98 1.28 5.21
C VAL A 259 -9.02 0.49 6.11
N VAL A 260 -7.84 0.11 5.60
CA VAL A 260 -6.85 -0.64 6.37
C VAL A 260 -6.25 0.23 7.46
N LYS A 261 -6.33 -0.25 8.70
CA LYS A 261 -5.66 0.36 9.87
C LYS A 261 -4.55 -0.57 10.33
N ILE A 262 -3.41 -0.01 10.70
CA ILE A 262 -2.31 -0.75 11.30
C ILE A 262 -2.68 -1.08 12.76
N GLU A 263 -2.59 -2.35 13.11
CA GLU A 263 -2.85 -2.85 14.47
C GLU A 263 -1.55 -2.99 15.25
N GLU A 264 -1.22 -1.98 16.04
CA GLU A 264 -0.04 -2.02 16.91
C GLU A 264 -0.27 -2.94 18.10
N LYS A 265 0.46 -4.06 18.16
CA LYS A 265 0.48 -5.03 19.26
C LYS A 265 1.92 -5.36 19.64
N GLU A 266 2.10 -5.88 20.85
CA GLU A 266 3.39 -6.46 21.23
C GLU A 266 3.67 -7.70 20.38
N VAL A 267 4.84 -7.73 19.77
CA VAL A 267 5.27 -8.77 18.83
C VAL A 267 6.71 -9.15 19.11
N CYS A 268 6.99 -10.43 19.17
CA CYS A 268 8.31 -11.02 19.28
C CYS A 268 8.90 -11.21 17.87
N ILE A 269 10.02 -10.58 17.57
CA ILE A 269 10.68 -10.68 16.25
C ILE A 269 11.22 -12.10 15.99
N PRO A 270 11.82 -12.81 16.97
CA PRO A 270 12.16 -14.23 16.86
C PRO A 270 11.00 -15.08 16.32
N ASP A 271 9.79 -14.95 16.91
CA ASP A 271 8.63 -15.72 16.50
C ASP A 271 8.23 -15.46 15.03
N ILE A 272 8.37 -14.21 14.58
CA ILE A 272 8.09 -13.86 13.16
C ILE A 272 9.07 -14.58 12.24
N LEU A 273 10.35 -14.61 12.57
CA LEU A 273 11.35 -15.26 11.71
C LEU A 273 11.23 -16.77 11.75
N HIS A 274 10.84 -17.35 12.88
CA HIS A 274 10.53 -18.77 12.99
C HIS A 274 9.31 -19.16 12.14
N ASP A 275 8.20 -18.42 12.25
CA ASP A 275 7.01 -18.61 11.41
C ASP A 275 7.36 -18.51 9.91
N LEU A 276 8.12 -17.46 9.54
CA LEU A 276 8.57 -17.26 8.17
C LEU A 276 9.35 -18.47 7.66
N LYS A 277 10.35 -18.94 8.43
CA LYS A 277 11.16 -20.10 8.09
C LYS A 277 10.30 -21.35 7.90
N THR A 278 9.40 -21.63 8.84
CA THR A 278 8.50 -22.79 8.79
C THR A 278 7.65 -22.79 7.53
N ILE A 279 7.07 -21.64 7.15
CA ILE A 279 6.23 -21.50 5.96
C ILE A 279 7.02 -21.74 4.66
N ILE A 280 8.26 -21.26 4.58
CA ILE A 280 9.03 -21.33 3.32
C ILE A 280 9.88 -22.60 3.17
N GLN A 281 10.10 -23.35 4.24
CA GLN A 281 11.03 -24.51 4.29
C GLN A 281 10.71 -25.56 3.23
N GLY A 282 9.43 -25.91 3.04
CA GLY A 282 9.03 -26.87 2.02
C GLY A 282 9.37 -26.44 0.60
N ASN A 283 9.24 -25.14 0.29
CA ASN A 283 9.57 -24.58 -1.02
C ASN A 283 11.08 -24.53 -1.27
N ILE A 284 11.85 -24.20 -0.23
CA ILE A 284 13.32 -24.17 -0.25
C ILE A 284 13.86 -25.57 -0.51
N GLN A 285 13.37 -26.58 0.23
CA GLN A 285 13.76 -27.99 0.05
C GLN A 285 13.40 -28.53 -1.33
N ALA A 286 12.19 -28.25 -1.82
CA ALA A 286 11.74 -28.70 -3.14
C ALA A 286 12.62 -28.16 -4.29
N LYS A 287 13.23 -26.99 -4.11
CA LYS A 287 14.16 -26.38 -5.06
C LYS A 287 15.63 -26.59 -4.69
N GLN A 288 15.94 -27.32 -3.62
CA GLN A 288 17.33 -27.55 -3.16
C GLN A 288 18.10 -26.22 -3.03
N GLN A 289 17.46 -25.16 -2.53
CA GLN A 289 18.06 -23.84 -2.36
C GLN A 289 18.66 -23.73 -0.96
N ASP A 290 19.73 -22.92 -0.83
CA ASP A 290 20.33 -22.59 0.46
C ASP A 290 19.67 -21.35 1.06
N LEU A 291 19.16 -21.47 2.28
CA LEU A 291 18.56 -20.36 3.03
C LEU A 291 19.44 -20.00 4.22
N TYR A 292 19.87 -18.76 4.29
CA TYR A 292 20.59 -18.19 5.42
C TYR A 292 19.76 -17.10 6.05
N ILE A 293 19.52 -17.20 7.36
CA ILE A 293 18.84 -16.16 8.15
C ILE A 293 19.81 -15.75 9.26
N ASP A 294 20.19 -14.48 9.30
CA ASP A 294 21.09 -13.94 10.31
C ASP A 294 20.52 -12.65 10.94
N THR A 295 20.94 -12.39 12.17
CA THR A 295 20.57 -11.20 12.92
C THR A 295 21.82 -10.40 13.28
N GLN A 296 21.72 -9.09 13.25
CA GLN A 296 22.80 -8.19 13.57
C GLN A 296 22.34 -7.09 14.52
N ASP A 297 23.01 -6.96 15.64
CA ASP A 297 22.80 -5.90 16.65
C ASP A 297 21.33 -5.77 17.13
N VAL A 298 20.57 -6.87 17.14
CA VAL A 298 19.18 -6.89 17.65
C VAL A 298 19.20 -6.91 19.17
N VAL A 299 18.72 -5.83 19.78
CA VAL A 299 18.60 -5.65 21.23
C VAL A 299 17.15 -5.74 21.69
N HIS A 300 16.22 -5.21 20.87
CA HIS A 300 14.80 -5.20 21.19
C HIS A 300 14.09 -6.34 20.47
N GLU A 301 14.07 -7.52 21.05
CA GLU A 301 13.38 -8.69 20.47
C GLU A 301 11.86 -8.53 20.50
N ASN A 302 11.32 -7.82 21.50
CA ASN A 302 9.90 -7.48 21.61
C ASN A 302 9.68 -6.03 21.24
N VAL A 303 8.79 -5.80 20.26
CA VAL A 303 8.45 -4.49 19.73
C VAL A 303 6.94 -4.35 19.57
N ILE A 304 6.45 -3.12 19.45
CA ILE A 304 5.04 -2.87 19.15
C ILE A 304 4.91 -2.61 17.64
N THR A 305 4.23 -3.51 16.96
CA THR A 305 4.01 -3.47 15.51
C THR A 305 2.78 -4.31 15.10
N ASP A 306 2.47 -4.33 13.82
CA ASP A 306 1.44 -5.21 13.23
C ASP A 306 2.10 -6.51 12.71
N ARG A 307 1.91 -7.62 13.45
CA ARG A 307 2.46 -8.94 13.11
C ARG A 307 2.01 -9.41 11.72
N LEU A 308 0.71 -9.25 11.42
CA LEU A 308 0.14 -9.73 10.16
C LEU A 308 0.75 -8.99 8.96
N ARG A 309 0.85 -7.67 9.05
CA ARG A 309 1.40 -6.85 7.98
C ARG A 309 2.91 -7.03 7.82
N LEU A 310 3.64 -7.18 8.92
CA LEU A 310 5.07 -7.49 8.86
C LEU A 310 5.33 -8.85 8.20
N ASN A 311 4.58 -9.89 8.60
CA ASN A 311 4.65 -11.20 7.95
C ASN A 311 4.30 -11.13 6.46
N GLN A 312 3.28 -10.37 6.08
CA GLN A 312 2.89 -10.17 4.69
C GLN A 312 4.00 -9.54 3.84
N ILE A 313 4.68 -8.49 4.36
CA ILE A 313 5.84 -7.87 3.71
C ILE A 313 6.93 -8.91 3.47
N LEU A 314 7.33 -9.63 4.52
CA LEU A 314 8.44 -10.57 4.47
C LEU A 314 8.13 -11.76 3.54
N LEU A 315 6.94 -12.36 3.67
CA LEU A 315 6.51 -13.47 2.82
C LEU A 315 6.44 -13.08 1.34
N ASN A 316 5.94 -11.90 0.99
CA ASN A 316 5.90 -11.44 -0.39
C ASN A 316 7.29 -11.31 -1.02
N ILE A 317 8.25 -10.76 -0.27
CA ILE A 317 9.61 -10.58 -0.77
C ILE A 317 10.33 -11.94 -0.85
N VAL A 318 10.27 -12.75 0.21
CA VAL A 318 10.95 -14.04 0.29
C VAL A 318 10.38 -15.05 -0.72
N SER A 319 9.07 -15.10 -0.89
CA SER A 319 8.45 -15.96 -1.90
C SER A 319 8.87 -15.59 -3.33
N ASN A 320 9.06 -14.29 -3.62
CA ASN A 320 9.65 -13.84 -4.87
C ASN A 320 11.13 -14.27 -4.99
N ALA A 321 11.93 -14.13 -3.95
CA ALA A 321 13.31 -14.60 -3.94
C ALA A 321 13.37 -16.11 -4.24
N ILE A 322 12.59 -16.94 -3.55
CA ILE A 322 12.50 -18.39 -3.79
C ILE A 322 12.09 -18.69 -5.24
N LYS A 323 11.11 -17.96 -5.73
CA LYS A 323 10.53 -18.17 -7.06
C LYS A 323 11.53 -17.89 -8.18
N PHE A 324 12.28 -16.80 -8.08
CA PHE A 324 13.19 -16.33 -9.12
C PHE A 324 14.64 -16.80 -8.96
N THR A 325 14.95 -17.49 -7.88
CA THR A 325 16.22 -18.16 -7.67
C THR A 325 16.17 -19.57 -8.29
N PRO A 326 17.18 -19.98 -9.07
CA PRO A 326 17.24 -21.32 -9.65
C PRO A 326 17.45 -22.40 -8.58
N VAL A 327 17.29 -23.67 -8.98
CA VAL A 327 17.62 -24.83 -8.16
C VAL A 327 19.10 -24.77 -7.73
N GLY A 328 19.39 -24.99 -6.45
CA GLY A 328 20.74 -24.91 -5.90
C GLY A 328 21.23 -23.47 -5.69
N GLY A 329 20.36 -22.47 -5.83
CA GLY A 329 20.71 -21.09 -5.57
C GLY A 329 20.60 -20.71 -4.08
N MET A 330 21.00 -19.48 -3.75
CA MET A 330 21.14 -18.99 -2.37
C MET A 330 20.21 -17.81 -2.11
N ILE A 331 19.58 -17.81 -0.92
CA ILE A 331 18.79 -16.70 -0.40
C ILE A 331 19.30 -16.35 1.00
N ASN A 332 19.58 -15.07 1.21
CA ASN A 332 20.06 -14.54 2.49
C ASN A 332 19.05 -13.52 3.03
N ILE A 333 18.60 -13.73 4.27
CA ILE A 333 17.73 -12.81 5.02
C ILE A 333 18.52 -12.29 6.19
N ARG A 334 18.79 -10.97 6.22
CA ARG A 334 19.46 -10.32 7.34
C ARG A 334 18.53 -9.34 8.04
N VAL A 335 18.41 -9.48 9.35
CA VAL A 335 17.65 -8.56 10.19
C VAL A 335 18.63 -7.80 11.08
N SER A 336 18.62 -6.47 10.98
CA SER A 336 19.49 -5.64 11.80
C SER A 336 18.70 -4.52 12.46
N GLU A 337 19.04 -4.28 13.73
CA GLU A 337 18.51 -3.14 14.48
C GLU A 337 19.43 -1.93 14.29
N LYS A 338 18.85 -0.77 14.03
CA LYS A 338 19.55 0.50 13.80
C LYS A 338 19.04 1.57 14.78
N PRO A 339 19.90 2.51 15.17
CA PRO A 339 19.47 3.64 15.99
C PRO A 339 18.39 4.45 15.27
N CYS A 340 17.33 4.85 15.98
CA CYS A 340 16.29 5.72 15.48
C CYS A 340 16.37 7.10 16.14
N ASN A 341 16.18 8.17 15.36
CA ASN A 341 16.19 9.54 15.89
C ASN A 341 14.93 9.88 16.73
N ARG A 342 13.93 9.00 16.75
CA ARG A 342 12.67 9.19 17.48
C ARG A 342 12.74 8.48 18.82
N LYS A 343 12.60 9.22 19.94
CA LYS A 343 12.61 8.67 21.30
C LYS A 343 11.50 7.62 21.48
N GLY A 344 11.84 6.46 22.03
CA GLY A 344 10.92 5.33 22.24
C GLY A 344 10.65 4.51 20.96
N PHE A 345 11.47 4.69 19.92
CA PHE A 345 11.43 3.89 18.69
C PHE A 345 12.81 3.36 18.37
N THR A 346 12.83 2.21 17.71
CA THR A 346 14.02 1.62 17.10
C THR A 346 13.73 1.31 15.63
N ALA A 347 14.74 1.34 14.77
CA ALA A 347 14.60 1.03 13.37
C ALA A 347 15.06 -0.40 13.09
N PHE A 348 14.23 -1.21 12.47
CA PHE A 348 14.60 -2.55 11.98
C PHE A 348 14.79 -2.50 10.48
N GLU A 349 15.92 -2.98 10.01
CA GLU A 349 16.26 -3.18 8.62
C GLU A 349 16.22 -4.67 8.28
N PHE A 350 15.30 -5.04 7.39
CA PHE A 350 15.16 -6.38 6.83
C PHE A 350 15.75 -6.36 5.43
N ARG A 351 16.84 -7.11 5.24
CA ARG A 351 17.56 -7.21 3.97
C ARG A 351 17.42 -8.61 3.43
N ILE A 352 16.75 -8.75 2.29
CA ILE A 352 16.52 -10.03 1.62
C ILE A 352 17.29 -10.00 0.29
N ARG A 353 18.28 -10.89 0.16
CA ARG A 353 19.13 -11.00 -1.02
C ARG A 353 19.07 -12.39 -1.61
N ASP A 354 18.91 -12.45 -2.91
CA ASP A 354 19.00 -13.69 -3.68
C ASP A 354 20.09 -13.59 -4.76
N ASN A 355 20.55 -14.76 -5.26
CA ASN A 355 21.44 -14.86 -6.40
C ASN A 355 20.70 -15.34 -7.66
N GLY A 356 19.43 -14.99 -7.79
CA GLY A 356 18.56 -15.38 -8.88
C GLY A 356 18.81 -14.65 -10.20
N ILE A 357 17.82 -14.67 -11.08
CA ILE A 357 17.90 -14.08 -12.43
C ILE A 357 18.10 -12.56 -12.45
N GLY A 358 17.78 -11.87 -11.36
CA GLY A 358 17.80 -10.41 -11.30
C GLY A 358 16.70 -9.76 -12.15
N MET A 359 16.78 -8.43 -12.30
CA MET A 359 15.80 -7.60 -13.03
C MET A 359 16.52 -6.60 -13.94
N SER A 360 15.91 -6.29 -15.09
CA SER A 360 16.35 -5.22 -15.99
C SER A 360 16.21 -3.82 -15.34
N GLU A 361 17.03 -2.85 -15.74
CA GLU A 361 16.93 -1.47 -15.23
C GLU A 361 15.55 -0.85 -15.53
N GLU A 362 14.97 -1.17 -16.68
CA GLU A 362 13.66 -0.70 -17.08
C GLU A 362 12.56 -1.25 -16.13
N PHE A 363 12.62 -2.54 -15.78
CA PHE A 363 11.64 -3.15 -14.90
C PHE A 363 11.80 -2.71 -13.44
N GLN A 364 13.00 -2.45 -12.96
CA GLN A 364 13.23 -1.96 -11.59
C GLN A 364 12.47 -0.67 -11.29
N ALA A 365 12.30 0.23 -12.27
CA ALA A 365 11.52 1.46 -12.11
C ALA A 365 10.02 1.20 -11.87
N HIS A 366 9.52 0.04 -12.32
CA HIS A 366 8.10 -0.33 -12.32
C HIS A 366 7.75 -1.52 -11.43
N VAL A 367 8.70 -2.09 -10.69
CA VAL A 367 8.49 -3.30 -9.87
C VAL A 367 7.41 -3.13 -8.79
N PHE A 368 7.21 -1.90 -8.31
CA PHE A 368 6.19 -1.55 -7.33
C PHE A 368 4.87 -1.09 -7.95
N ASP A 369 4.81 -0.96 -9.27
CA ASP A 369 3.55 -0.63 -9.95
C ASP A 369 2.63 -1.84 -9.94
N SER A 370 1.35 -1.61 -9.68
CA SER A 370 0.34 -2.69 -9.66
C SER A 370 0.32 -3.41 -11.00
N PHE A 371 0.35 -4.77 -10.98
CA PHE A 371 0.31 -5.64 -12.16
C PHE A 371 1.55 -5.61 -13.05
N SER A 372 2.63 -5.00 -12.59
CA SER A 372 3.89 -4.97 -13.33
C SER A 372 4.53 -6.37 -13.34
N ARG A 373 4.91 -6.83 -14.52
CA ARG A 373 5.58 -8.13 -14.73
C ARG A 373 6.64 -7.99 -15.81
N GLU A 374 7.80 -8.53 -15.56
CA GLU A 374 8.88 -8.55 -16.56
C GLU A 374 8.58 -9.53 -17.69
N ARG A 375 8.80 -9.14 -18.94
CA ARG A 375 8.51 -9.96 -20.13
C ARG A 375 9.28 -11.28 -20.15
N SER A 376 10.52 -11.30 -19.65
CA SER A 376 11.34 -12.50 -19.52
C SER A 376 10.73 -13.54 -18.57
N SER A 377 10.11 -13.11 -17.48
CA SER A 377 9.44 -13.99 -16.52
C SER A 377 8.16 -14.62 -17.10
N THR A 378 7.48 -13.92 -18.00
CA THR A 378 6.30 -14.43 -18.69
C THR A 378 6.65 -15.52 -19.71
N GLN A 379 7.79 -15.40 -20.40
CA GLN A 379 8.30 -16.42 -21.33
C GLN A 379 8.80 -17.68 -20.60
N SER A 380 9.35 -17.55 -19.40
CA SER A 380 9.84 -18.68 -18.58
C SER A 380 8.74 -19.44 -17.83
N GLY A 381 7.45 -19.09 -18.01
CA GLY A 381 6.31 -19.78 -17.38
C GLY A 381 6.15 -19.50 -15.86
N ILE A 382 6.89 -18.58 -15.31
CA ILE A 382 6.84 -18.22 -13.89
C ILE A 382 5.56 -17.43 -13.60
N LYS A 383 4.58 -18.01 -12.93
CA LYS A 383 3.27 -17.43 -12.61
C LYS A 383 3.35 -16.42 -11.46
N GLY A 384 2.51 -15.38 -11.49
CA GLY A 384 2.38 -14.41 -10.39
C GLY A 384 1.39 -13.29 -10.73
N THR A 385 0.78 -12.69 -9.71
CA THR A 385 -0.26 -11.66 -9.82
C THR A 385 0.26 -10.29 -10.26
N GLY A 386 1.52 -9.99 -9.96
CA GLY A 386 2.08 -8.64 -10.09
C GLY A 386 1.53 -7.65 -9.04
N LEU A 387 0.79 -8.13 -8.04
CA LEU A 387 0.25 -7.30 -6.96
C LEU A 387 1.13 -7.32 -5.70
N GLY A 388 1.82 -8.42 -5.43
CA GLY A 388 2.55 -8.60 -4.17
C GLY A 388 3.52 -7.47 -3.83
N MET A 389 4.30 -6.98 -4.79
CA MET A 389 5.25 -5.89 -4.54
C MET A 389 4.56 -4.53 -4.36
N ALA A 390 3.48 -4.26 -5.09
CA ALA A 390 2.66 -3.06 -4.90
C ALA A 390 2.00 -3.06 -3.50
N ILE A 391 1.43 -4.19 -3.08
CA ILE A 391 0.88 -4.38 -1.73
C ILE A 391 1.98 -4.16 -0.68
N THR A 392 3.17 -4.76 -0.88
CA THR A 392 4.31 -4.60 0.03
C THR A 392 4.70 -3.13 0.19
N ARG A 393 4.82 -2.38 -0.90
CA ARG A 393 5.13 -0.94 -0.87
C ARG A 393 4.08 -0.17 -0.08
N ASN A 394 2.80 -0.39 -0.37
CA ASN A 394 1.71 0.29 0.31
C ASN A 394 1.69 -0.02 1.82
N ILE A 395 1.92 -1.29 2.22
CA ILE A 395 1.99 -1.66 3.63
C ILE A 395 3.20 -0.98 4.30
N VAL A 396 4.38 -0.98 3.68
CA VAL A 396 5.57 -0.31 4.21
C VAL A 396 5.31 1.20 4.39
N ASP A 397 4.71 1.84 3.41
CA ASP A 397 4.35 3.27 3.48
C ASP A 397 3.32 3.55 4.60
N MET A 398 2.31 2.69 4.78
CA MET A 398 1.34 2.78 5.89
C MET A 398 2.00 2.58 7.26
N MET A 399 3.03 1.73 7.37
CA MET A 399 3.81 1.54 8.59
C MET A 399 4.88 2.63 8.81
N GLY A 400 4.93 3.64 7.92
CA GLY A 400 5.88 4.75 8.01
C GLY A 400 7.34 4.35 7.78
N GLY A 401 7.55 3.29 6.99
CA GLY A 401 8.86 2.76 6.64
C GLY A 401 9.35 3.16 5.25
N THR A 402 10.39 2.49 4.81
CA THR A 402 10.94 2.64 3.45
C THR A 402 11.30 1.27 2.87
N ILE A 403 11.11 1.11 1.58
CA ILE A 403 11.57 -0.05 0.82
C ILE A 403 12.40 0.41 -0.36
N SER A 404 13.54 -0.23 -0.55
CA SER A 404 14.42 -0.02 -1.69
C SER A 404 14.87 -1.35 -2.27
N LEU A 405 15.32 -1.33 -3.51
CA LEU A 405 15.85 -2.51 -4.18
C LEU A 405 17.13 -2.19 -4.95
N THR A 406 17.97 -3.18 -5.08
CA THR A 406 19.13 -3.20 -5.97
C THR A 406 19.13 -4.53 -6.70
N SER A 407 19.14 -4.50 -8.03
CA SER A 407 19.11 -5.72 -8.83
C SER A 407 20.02 -5.59 -10.05
N LYS A 408 20.51 -6.71 -10.55
CA LYS A 408 21.24 -6.79 -11.81
C LYS A 408 20.93 -8.12 -12.47
N GLU A 409 20.58 -8.10 -13.75
CA GLU A 409 20.35 -9.31 -14.53
C GLU A 409 21.50 -10.31 -14.39
N GLY A 410 21.16 -11.57 -14.09
CA GLY A 410 22.10 -12.67 -13.87
C GLY A 410 22.89 -12.61 -12.56
N LYS A 411 22.65 -11.63 -11.67
CA LYS A 411 23.37 -11.49 -10.39
C LYS A 411 22.47 -11.53 -9.17
N GLY A 412 21.16 -11.56 -9.38
CA GLY A 412 20.17 -11.58 -8.30
C GLY A 412 19.64 -10.21 -7.89
N THR A 413 18.89 -10.20 -6.81
CA THR A 413 18.19 -9.03 -6.29
C THR A 413 18.42 -8.89 -4.78
N GLU A 414 18.48 -7.67 -4.31
CA GLU A 414 18.48 -7.33 -2.89
C GLU A 414 17.36 -6.33 -2.61
N PHE A 415 16.42 -6.70 -1.74
CA PHE A 415 15.42 -5.80 -1.17
C PHE A 415 15.84 -5.38 0.24
N VAL A 416 15.67 -4.10 0.54
CA VAL A 416 15.92 -3.54 1.87
C VAL A 416 14.66 -2.83 2.35
N VAL A 417 14.07 -3.34 3.42
CA VAL A 417 12.89 -2.75 4.08
C VAL A 417 13.33 -2.20 5.43
N THR A 418 13.06 -0.93 5.69
CA THR A 418 13.35 -0.31 6.99
C THR A 418 12.02 0.15 7.61
N LEU A 419 11.75 -0.34 8.82
CA LEU A 419 10.55 -0.03 9.58
C LEU A 419 10.93 0.50 10.96
N ASN A 420 10.19 1.50 11.46
CA ASN A 420 10.40 2.06 12.78
C ASN A 420 9.37 1.47 13.74
N PHE A 421 9.83 0.68 14.70
CA PHE A 421 8.99 0.05 15.70
C PHE A 421 9.07 0.80 17.05
N LYS A 422 7.95 0.87 17.74
CA LYS A 422 7.90 1.41 19.09
C LYS A 422 8.46 0.38 20.06
N THR A 423 9.40 0.79 20.90
CA THR A 423 9.98 -0.06 21.94
C THR A 423 9.07 -0.12 23.16
N LEU A 424 9.10 -1.24 23.86
CA LEU A 424 8.48 -1.35 25.18
C LEU A 424 9.27 -0.48 26.18
N GLU A 425 8.58 0.20 27.10
CA GLU A 425 9.20 1.13 28.08
C GLU A 425 10.25 0.45 28.97
N LYS A 426 10.17 -0.86 29.15
CA LYS A 426 11.23 -1.66 29.76
C LYS A 426 12.01 -2.33 28.63
N ALA A 427 13.15 -1.74 28.25
CA ALA A 427 14.17 -2.50 27.54
C ALA A 427 14.39 -3.78 28.36
N THR A 428 14.35 -4.93 27.71
CA THR A 428 14.68 -6.19 28.38
C THR A 428 16.17 -6.13 28.75
N VAL A 429 16.47 -5.51 29.86
CA VAL A 429 17.81 -5.62 30.46
C VAL A 429 17.90 -7.07 30.90
N TYR A 430 18.59 -7.85 30.09
CA TYR A 430 18.87 -9.23 30.47
C TYR A 430 19.76 -9.20 31.71
N GLU A 431 19.22 -9.59 32.87
CA GLU A 431 20.01 -9.72 34.09
C GLU A 431 21.12 -10.73 33.85
N PRO A 432 22.35 -10.45 34.29
CA PRO A 432 23.44 -11.42 34.20
C PRO A 432 23.05 -12.76 34.84
N ILE A 433 23.54 -13.86 34.28
CA ILE A 433 23.37 -15.18 34.90
C ILE A 433 24.43 -15.31 35.98
N PRO A 434 24.08 -15.33 37.29
CA PRO A 434 25.06 -15.20 38.39
C PRO A 434 26.19 -16.21 38.29
N GLU A 435 25.91 -17.43 37.81
CA GLU A 435 26.88 -18.54 37.71
C GLU A 435 27.85 -18.39 36.54
N LEU A 436 27.52 -17.52 35.57
CA LEU A 436 28.30 -17.30 34.35
C LEU A 436 29.02 -15.94 34.31
N ILE A 437 28.85 -15.09 35.32
CA ILE A 437 29.55 -13.80 35.43
C ILE A 437 31.06 -14.00 35.37
N GLY A 438 31.75 -13.38 34.43
CA GLY A 438 33.17 -13.49 34.22
C GLY A 438 33.67 -14.85 33.70
N ALA A 439 32.75 -15.82 33.48
CA ALA A 439 33.07 -17.11 32.90
C ALA A 439 33.47 -16.97 31.44
N ARG A 440 34.38 -17.84 30.97
CA ARG A 440 34.78 -17.86 29.57
C ARG A 440 33.80 -18.69 28.71
N ALA A 441 33.50 -18.22 27.51
CA ALA A 441 32.81 -18.97 26.48
C ALA A 441 33.61 -18.97 25.19
N LEU A 442 33.51 -20.05 24.40
CA LEU A 442 34.11 -20.15 23.09
C LEU A 442 33.00 -20.29 22.03
N VAL A 443 32.99 -19.37 21.09
CA VAL A 443 32.11 -19.41 19.92
C VAL A 443 32.88 -19.92 18.70
N VAL A 444 32.35 -20.89 18.01
CA VAL A 444 32.99 -21.52 16.84
C VAL A 444 32.03 -21.55 15.68
N ASP A 445 32.31 -20.80 14.61
CA ASP A 445 31.48 -20.69 13.42
C ASP A 445 32.37 -20.24 12.27
N ASP A 446 32.23 -20.77 11.08
CA ASP A 446 33.06 -20.36 9.92
C ASP A 446 32.71 -18.95 9.43
N ASP A 447 31.53 -18.42 9.79
CA ASP A 447 31.17 -17.02 9.57
C ASP A 447 31.62 -16.10 10.71
N VAL A 448 32.54 -15.19 10.40
CA VAL A 448 33.04 -14.16 11.33
C VAL A 448 31.93 -13.29 11.90
N HIS A 449 30.87 -13.01 11.11
CA HIS A 449 29.74 -12.19 11.58
C HIS A 449 28.95 -12.89 12.66
N THR A 450 28.63 -14.16 12.49
CA THR A 450 28.01 -14.99 13.51
C THR A 450 28.87 -15.05 14.78
N CYS A 451 30.17 -15.34 14.63
CA CYS A 451 31.10 -15.33 15.72
C CYS A 451 31.08 -14.03 16.54
N THR A 452 31.14 -12.89 15.86
CA THR A 452 31.18 -11.58 16.53
C THR A 452 29.86 -11.22 17.17
N SER A 453 28.74 -11.54 16.52
CA SER A 453 27.39 -11.29 17.04
C SER A 453 27.10 -12.09 18.30
N VAL A 454 27.33 -13.40 18.27
CA VAL A 454 27.16 -14.29 19.45
C VAL A 454 28.11 -13.91 20.59
N SER A 455 29.37 -13.57 20.25
CA SER A 455 30.32 -13.11 21.28
C SER A 455 29.89 -11.80 21.95
N LYS A 456 29.25 -10.89 21.19
CA LYS A 456 28.67 -9.66 21.72
C LYS A 456 27.52 -9.97 22.69
N MET A 457 26.59 -10.86 22.29
CA MET A 457 25.49 -11.31 23.17
C MET A 457 25.99 -11.91 24.47
N LEU A 458 27.02 -12.76 24.42
CA LEU A 458 27.61 -13.35 25.61
C LEU A 458 28.26 -12.30 26.54
N ARG A 459 28.88 -11.26 25.99
CA ARG A 459 29.44 -10.15 26.76
C ARG A 459 28.37 -9.29 27.43
N GLU A 460 27.20 -9.15 26.80
CA GLU A 460 26.07 -8.42 27.40
C GLU A 460 25.51 -9.10 28.66
N ILE A 461 25.68 -10.42 28.79
CA ILE A 461 25.39 -11.18 30.02
C ILE A 461 26.64 -11.36 30.91
N GLU A 462 27.66 -10.52 30.74
CA GLU A 462 28.90 -10.47 31.53
C GLU A 462 29.81 -11.70 31.43
N MET A 463 29.72 -12.50 30.34
CA MET A 463 30.69 -13.55 30.03
C MET A 463 31.92 -13.01 29.28
N ARG A 464 33.05 -13.67 29.40
CA ARG A 464 34.26 -13.45 28.60
C ARG A 464 34.19 -14.33 27.36
N ALA A 465 33.75 -13.78 26.21
CA ALA A 465 33.59 -14.53 24.98
C ALA A 465 34.81 -14.41 24.07
N ASP A 466 35.38 -15.54 23.72
CA ASP A 466 36.36 -15.75 22.66
C ASP A 466 35.69 -16.42 21.46
N TRP A 467 36.28 -16.32 20.30
CA TRP A 467 35.73 -16.99 19.12
C TRP A 467 36.82 -17.53 18.19
N SER A 468 36.47 -18.52 17.37
CA SER A 468 37.30 -19.12 16.33
C SER A 468 36.46 -19.42 15.07
N THR A 469 37.06 -19.31 13.91
CA THR A 469 36.39 -19.68 12.65
C THR A 469 36.71 -21.10 12.17
N SER A 470 37.30 -21.92 13.03
CA SER A 470 37.77 -23.26 12.71
C SER A 470 37.56 -24.22 13.87
N GLY A 471 36.94 -25.38 13.60
CA GLY A 471 36.81 -26.45 14.58
C GLY A 471 38.14 -26.98 15.09
N LYS A 472 39.15 -27.07 14.23
CA LYS A 472 40.51 -27.50 14.60
C LYS A 472 41.16 -26.52 15.56
N GLU A 473 41.04 -25.21 15.29
CA GLU A 473 41.56 -24.18 16.20
C GLU A 473 40.82 -24.20 17.54
N ALA A 474 39.50 -24.40 17.49
CA ALA A 474 38.68 -24.48 18.70
C ALA A 474 39.15 -25.60 19.66
N VAL A 475 39.48 -26.78 19.13
CA VAL A 475 40.02 -27.90 19.90
C VAL A 475 41.36 -27.51 20.54
N ILE A 476 42.28 -26.84 19.84
CA ILE A 476 43.56 -26.39 20.38
C ILE A 476 43.33 -25.39 21.51
N ARG A 477 42.46 -24.36 21.28
CA ARG A 477 42.15 -23.36 22.31
C ARG A 477 41.48 -23.96 23.53
N ALA A 478 40.60 -24.95 23.37
CA ALA A 478 39.97 -25.66 24.48
C ALA A 478 41.02 -26.39 25.33
N LYS A 479 41.99 -27.05 24.68
CA LYS A 479 43.10 -27.73 25.36
C LYS A 479 44.02 -26.77 26.12
N GLU A 480 44.45 -25.69 25.47
CA GLU A 480 45.27 -24.65 26.08
C GLU A 480 44.60 -24.01 27.30
N ALA A 481 43.30 -23.67 27.18
CA ALA A 481 42.53 -23.09 28.27
C ALA A 481 42.38 -24.06 29.45
N PHE A 482 42.19 -25.34 29.16
CA PHE A 482 42.12 -26.39 30.18
C PHE A 482 43.46 -26.58 30.91
N GLU A 483 44.58 -26.65 30.19
CA GLU A 483 45.92 -26.77 30.75
C GLU A 483 46.34 -25.55 31.60
N GLN A 484 45.85 -24.35 31.21
CA GLN A 484 46.10 -23.09 31.95
C GLN A 484 45.18 -22.88 33.17
N ASN A 485 44.29 -23.82 33.45
CA ASN A 485 43.30 -23.73 34.52
C ASN A 485 42.34 -22.52 34.42
N ASP A 486 42.12 -22.02 33.16
CA ASP A 486 41.15 -20.98 32.78
C ASP A 486 40.20 -21.53 31.68
N ALA A 487 39.61 -22.70 31.97
CA ALA A 487 38.79 -23.47 31.06
C ALA A 487 37.50 -22.71 30.68
N PHE A 488 37.05 -22.91 29.45
CA PHE A 488 35.73 -22.38 29.01
C PHE A 488 34.61 -23.08 29.79
N LYS A 489 33.58 -22.31 30.17
CA LYS A 489 32.37 -22.77 30.86
C LYS A 489 31.18 -22.98 29.95
N ALA A 490 31.28 -22.58 28.67
CA ALA A 490 30.31 -22.85 27.62
C ALA A 490 31.02 -22.87 26.27
N TYR A 491 30.53 -23.72 25.37
CA TYR A 491 30.93 -23.79 23.97
C TYR A 491 29.68 -23.63 23.10
N ILE A 492 29.76 -22.77 22.12
CA ILE A 492 28.71 -22.55 21.11
C ILE A 492 29.34 -22.83 19.75
N ILE A 493 28.93 -23.93 19.09
CA ILE A 493 29.63 -24.49 17.94
C ILE A 493 28.67 -24.65 16.79
N ASP A 494 29.04 -24.12 15.62
CA ASP A 494 28.28 -24.36 14.39
C ASP A 494 28.37 -25.82 13.94
N TRP A 495 27.25 -26.35 13.46
CA TRP A 495 27.21 -27.72 12.98
C TRP A 495 28.00 -27.92 11.68
N LEU A 496 27.79 -27.03 10.69
CA LEU A 496 28.36 -27.14 9.35
C LEU A 496 29.56 -26.20 9.18
N MET A 497 30.75 -26.74 9.37
CA MET A 497 32.02 -26.03 9.12
C MET A 497 32.87 -26.78 8.12
N PRO A 498 33.58 -26.09 7.19
CA PRO A 498 34.28 -26.71 6.06
C PRO A 498 35.51 -27.53 6.46
N ASP A 499 36.18 -27.23 7.58
CA ASP A 499 37.42 -27.88 7.99
C ASP A 499 37.20 -29.10 8.91
N MET A 500 36.23 -29.02 9.77
CA MET A 500 35.80 -30.05 10.73
C MET A 500 34.39 -29.73 11.17
N ASN A 501 33.44 -30.67 10.99
CA ASN A 501 32.06 -30.47 11.39
C ASN A 501 31.91 -30.29 12.90
N GLY A 502 30.78 -29.69 13.32
CA GLY A 502 30.52 -29.37 14.72
C GLY A 502 30.55 -30.60 15.62
N ILE A 503 29.95 -31.74 15.19
CA ILE A 503 29.89 -32.96 16.00
C ILE A 503 31.26 -33.54 16.23
N GLU A 504 32.12 -33.61 15.22
CA GLU A 504 33.51 -34.06 15.40
C GLU A 504 34.32 -33.10 16.30
N THR A 505 34.05 -31.78 16.16
CA THR A 505 34.63 -30.76 17.04
C THR A 505 34.22 -31.00 18.51
N VAL A 506 32.95 -31.28 18.75
CA VAL A 506 32.43 -31.63 20.10
C VAL A 506 33.11 -32.88 20.64
N ARG A 507 33.20 -33.99 19.88
CA ARG A 507 33.87 -35.23 20.32
C ARG A 507 35.30 -34.98 20.77
N ARG A 508 36.05 -34.17 20.00
CA ARG A 508 37.44 -33.82 20.32
C ARG A 508 37.55 -32.90 21.55
N ILE A 509 36.66 -31.93 21.67
CA ILE A 509 36.63 -31.06 22.86
C ILE A 509 36.24 -31.88 24.09
N ARG A 510 35.24 -32.78 24.04
CA ARG A 510 34.84 -33.67 25.14
C ARG A 510 35.98 -34.56 25.61
N ALA A 511 36.81 -35.05 24.71
CA ALA A 511 38.00 -35.85 25.08
C ALA A 511 39.02 -35.07 25.93
N VAL A 512 38.97 -33.73 25.92
CA VAL A 512 39.84 -32.86 26.72
C VAL A 512 39.18 -32.42 28.02
N ILE A 513 37.88 -31.97 27.98
CA ILE A 513 37.23 -31.28 29.09
C ILE A 513 36.28 -32.17 29.90
N GLY A 514 35.94 -33.41 29.41
CA GLY A 514 34.91 -34.25 30.02
C GLY A 514 33.49 -33.79 29.70
N ASP A 515 32.49 -34.29 30.47
CA ASP A 515 31.07 -34.18 30.12
C ASP A 515 30.28 -33.06 30.84
N GLU A 516 30.91 -32.35 31.78
CA GLU A 516 30.19 -31.41 32.66
C GLU A 516 29.90 -30.06 32.01
N THR A 517 30.77 -29.59 31.13
CA THR A 517 30.65 -28.26 30.51
C THR A 517 29.57 -28.26 29.40
N PRO A 518 28.63 -27.32 29.38
CA PRO A 518 27.64 -27.24 28.33
C PRO A 518 28.26 -26.95 26.96
N ILE A 519 27.90 -27.78 25.97
CA ILE A 519 28.23 -27.59 24.57
C ILE A 519 26.93 -27.48 23.80
N ILE A 520 26.75 -26.33 23.12
CA ILE A 520 25.57 -25.96 22.39
C ILE A 520 25.92 -26.01 20.91
N ILE A 521 25.11 -26.71 20.09
CA ILE A 521 25.25 -26.72 18.64
C ILE A 521 24.31 -25.67 18.05
N LEU A 522 24.87 -24.84 17.13
CA LEU A 522 24.10 -23.95 16.26
C LEU A 522 23.73 -24.69 14.99
N THR A 523 22.49 -24.62 14.57
CA THR A 523 22.01 -25.28 13.33
C THR A 523 21.12 -24.36 12.51
N ALA A 524 21.27 -24.38 11.19
CA ALA A 524 20.35 -23.74 10.26
C ALA A 524 19.20 -24.68 9.82
N TYR A 525 19.34 -25.98 10.07
CA TYR A 525 18.43 -27.05 9.62
C TYR A 525 17.75 -27.73 10.81
N ASP A 526 16.69 -28.49 10.50
CA ASP A 526 16.05 -29.35 11.48
C ASP A 526 17.09 -30.40 11.97
N TRP A 527 17.28 -30.45 13.28
CA TRP A 527 18.28 -31.30 13.93
C TRP A 527 17.80 -32.73 14.20
N ALA A 528 16.54 -33.05 13.85
CA ALA A 528 15.98 -34.38 14.08
C ALA A 528 16.83 -35.51 13.47
N ASP A 529 17.42 -35.26 12.30
CA ASP A 529 18.25 -36.27 11.60
C ASP A 529 19.60 -36.51 12.28
N ILE A 530 20.09 -35.57 13.09
CA ILE A 530 21.42 -35.64 13.72
C ILE A 530 21.35 -35.72 15.24
N GLU A 531 20.17 -35.69 15.82
CA GLU A 531 19.95 -35.63 17.26
C GLU A 531 20.65 -36.78 17.98
N GLN A 532 20.51 -38.01 17.48
CA GLN A 532 21.10 -39.19 18.04
C GLN A 532 22.66 -39.11 18.05
N GLU A 533 23.25 -38.76 16.92
CA GLU A 533 24.69 -38.65 16.79
C GLU A 533 25.28 -37.54 17.65
N ALA A 534 24.56 -36.42 17.74
CA ALA A 534 24.99 -35.28 18.56
C ALA A 534 24.88 -35.58 20.05
N LYS A 535 23.81 -36.27 20.48
CA LYS A 535 23.71 -36.75 21.90
C LYS A 535 24.84 -37.71 22.25
N GLU A 536 25.18 -38.66 21.38
CA GLU A 536 26.30 -39.58 21.55
C GLU A 536 27.66 -38.87 21.58
N ALA A 537 27.81 -37.74 20.88
CA ALA A 537 29.00 -36.90 20.89
C ALA A 537 29.11 -36.04 22.15
N GLY A 538 28.05 -35.95 22.98
CA GLY A 538 28.01 -35.16 24.19
C GLY A 538 27.55 -33.71 24.03
N VAL A 539 26.74 -33.43 22.99
CA VAL A 539 26.03 -32.14 22.82
C VAL A 539 25.01 -31.98 23.94
N THR A 540 24.95 -30.80 24.54
CA THR A 540 24.07 -30.53 25.67
C THR A 540 22.76 -29.89 25.22
N ALA A 541 22.80 -29.07 24.15
CA ALA A 541 21.64 -28.36 23.63
C ALA A 541 21.83 -27.95 22.16
N PHE A 542 20.73 -27.63 21.51
CA PHE A 542 20.69 -27.07 20.17
C PHE A 542 20.07 -25.67 20.22
N VAL A 543 20.56 -24.77 19.37
CA VAL A 543 19.98 -23.47 19.12
C VAL A 543 19.87 -23.28 17.60
N GLU A 544 18.69 -22.92 17.16
CA GLU A 544 18.42 -22.69 15.75
C GLU A 544 18.89 -21.30 15.31
N LYS A 545 19.52 -21.20 14.14
CA LYS A 545 19.82 -19.90 13.52
C LYS A 545 18.54 -19.35 12.87
N PRO A 546 18.19 -18.06 13.02
CA PRO A 546 19.00 -16.97 13.62
C PRO A 546 18.98 -16.98 15.15
N ILE A 547 20.12 -16.63 15.73
CA ILE A 547 20.33 -16.69 17.18
C ILE A 547 19.84 -15.40 17.84
N PHE A 548 19.03 -15.56 18.90
CA PHE A 548 18.55 -14.46 19.74
C PHE A 548 19.04 -14.59 21.18
N MET A 549 19.16 -13.44 21.85
CA MET A 549 19.62 -13.39 23.24
C MET A 549 18.71 -14.20 24.19
N SER A 550 17.38 -14.11 23.97
CA SER A 550 16.39 -14.86 24.76
C SER A 550 16.61 -16.37 24.68
N GLU A 551 16.85 -16.91 23.46
CA GLU A 551 17.09 -18.33 23.24
C GLU A 551 18.45 -18.78 23.79
N LEU A 552 19.51 -18.02 23.49
CA LEU A 552 20.84 -18.29 24.00
C LEU A 552 20.85 -18.34 25.53
N ARG A 553 20.20 -17.39 26.18
CA ARG A 553 20.06 -17.31 27.61
C ARG A 553 19.28 -18.50 28.20
N LYS A 554 18.16 -18.90 27.57
CA LYS A 554 17.36 -20.06 28.00
C LYS A 554 18.20 -21.33 28.05
N VAL A 555 18.99 -21.55 27.00
CA VAL A 555 19.86 -22.75 26.90
C VAL A 555 21.04 -22.69 27.88
N LEU A 556 21.63 -21.53 28.09
CA LEU A 556 22.74 -21.35 29.04
C LEU A 556 22.28 -21.51 30.50
N THR A 557 21.02 -21.14 30.83
CA THR A 557 20.48 -21.23 32.20
C THR A 557 20.05 -22.65 32.56
N LYS A 558 19.50 -23.41 31.60
CA LYS A 558 18.99 -24.77 31.81
C LYS A 558 19.46 -25.72 30.70
N PRO A 559 20.74 -26.07 30.67
CA PRO A 559 21.27 -26.87 29.54
C PRO A 559 20.76 -28.32 29.49
N ARG A 560 20.04 -28.82 30.48
CA ARG A 560 19.54 -30.22 30.52
C ARG A 560 18.02 -30.40 30.50
N ASP A 561 17.23 -29.31 30.47
CA ASP A 561 15.76 -29.36 30.41
C ASP A 561 15.24 -29.27 28.96
N ILE A 562 15.85 -29.98 28.03
CA ILE A 562 15.22 -30.28 26.76
C ILE A 562 14.22 -31.41 27.05
N LYS A 563 13.07 -31.04 27.58
CA LYS A 563 11.88 -31.89 27.44
C LYS A 563 11.57 -31.89 25.98
N GLU A 564 11.62 -33.09 25.41
CA GLU A 564 10.99 -33.42 24.17
C GLU A 564 9.63 -32.71 24.08
N GLU A 565 9.49 -31.70 23.26
CA GLU A 565 8.18 -31.48 22.64
C GLU A 565 8.08 -32.55 21.56
N PRO A 566 7.26 -33.55 21.74
CA PRO A 566 7.18 -34.64 20.78
C PRO A 566 6.58 -34.12 19.48
N LEU A 567 7.22 -34.47 18.39
CA LEU A 567 6.62 -34.56 17.06
C LEU A 567 5.45 -35.56 17.11
N TYR A 568 4.25 -35.11 17.49
CA TYR A 568 3.03 -35.90 17.42
C TYR A 568 2.02 -35.25 16.49
N GLN A 569 2.20 -35.44 15.19
CA GLN A 569 1.08 -35.22 14.25
C GLN A 569 0.03 -36.34 14.43
N THR A 570 0.43 -37.58 14.71
CA THR A 570 -0.48 -38.73 14.84
C THR A 570 -1.21 -38.85 16.19
N GLU A 571 -0.68 -38.28 17.28
CA GLU A 571 -1.39 -38.29 18.57
C GLU A 571 -2.34 -37.08 18.75
N ARG A 572 -2.11 -35.98 18.05
CA ARG A 572 -3.05 -34.85 18.06
C ARG A 572 -4.40 -35.19 17.41
N GLU A 573 -4.40 -35.97 16.34
CA GLU A 573 -5.62 -36.33 15.60
C GLU A 573 -6.65 -37.11 16.42
N ASN A 574 -6.21 -37.92 17.38
CA ASN A 574 -7.06 -38.73 18.26
C ASN A 574 -7.40 -38.10 19.62
N ARG A 575 -6.79 -36.99 19.98
CA ARG A 575 -6.91 -36.39 21.32
C ARG A 575 -8.33 -35.94 21.66
N TYR A 576 -9.09 -35.53 20.66
CA TYR A 576 -10.45 -35.00 20.82
C TYR A 576 -11.51 -35.97 20.28
N SER A 577 -11.14 -37.22 19.95
CA SER A 577 -12.06 -38.24 19.49
C SER A 577 -13.18 -38.49 20.51
N GLY A 578 -14.41 -38.59 20.01
CA GLY A 578 -15.62 -38.79 20.84
C GLY A 578 -16.26 -37.50 21.36
N LYS A 579 -15.69 -36.30 21.13
CA LYS A 579 -16.35 -35.02 21.39
C LYS A 579 -17.55 -34.85 20.48
N LYS A 580 -18.56 -34.14 20.95
CA LYS A 580 -19.81 -33.88 20.22
C LYS A 580 -19.95 -32.38 19.96
N VAL A 581 -20.12 -32.02 18.70
CA VAL A 581 -20.16 -30.64 18.24
C VAL A 581 -21.49 -30.35 17.54
N LEU A 582 -22.03 -29.17 17.79
CA LEU A 582 -23.09 -28.59 16.99
C LEU A 582 -22.50 -27.62 15.96
N LEU A 583 -22.69 -27.90 14.70
CA LEU A 583 -22.27 -27.05 13.58
C LEU A 583 -23.47 -26.22 13.08
N VAL A 584 -23.33 -24.91 13.07
CA VAL A 584 -24.36 -23.97 12.59
C VAL A 584 -23.82 -23.29 11.32
N GLU A 585 -24.35 -23.66 10.16
CA GLU A 585 -23.85 -23.22 8.84
C GLU A 585 -24.99 -23.27 7.83
N ASP A 586 -25.31 -22.16 7.18
CA ASP A 586 -26.40 -22.05 6.21
C ASP A 586 -26.04 -22.63 4.82
N ASN A 587 -24.78 -22.55 4.44
CA ASN A 587 -24.30 -23.05 3.15
C ASN A 587 -24.08 -24.56 3.19
N GLU A 588 -24.83 -25.32 2.38
CA GLU A 588 -24.77 -26.78 2.32
C GLU A 588 -23.37 -27.33 2.02
N LEU A 589 -22.63 -26.71 1.09
CA LEU A 589 -21.27 -27.13 0.73
C LEU A 589 -20.28 -26.91 1.88
N ASN A 590 -20.31 -25.75 2.52
CA ASN A 590 -19.48 -25.46 3.69
C ASN A 590 -19.80 -26.42 4.84
N ARG A 591 -21.08 -26.71 5.06
CA ARG A 591 -21.56 -27.64 6.08
C ARG A 591 -21.02 -29.06 5.85
N GLN A 592 -21.07 -29.54 4.61
CA GLN A 592 -20.53 -30.88 4.24
C GLN A 592 -19.01 -30.93 4.46
N ILE A 593 -18.26 -29.88 4.06
CA ILE A 593 -16.80 -29.82 4.23
C ILE A 593 -16.45 -29.81 5.73
N ALA A 594 -17.07 -28.93 6.51
CA ALA A 594 -16.78 -28.81 7.94
C ALA A 594 -17.15 -30.10 8.69
N THR A 595 -18.27 -30.74 8.34
CA THR A 595 -18.65 -32.05 8.92
C THR A 595 -17.62 -33.11 8.62
N ALA A 596 -17.21 -33.27 7.35
CA ALA A 596 -16.21 -34.24 6.95
C ALA A 596 -14.86 -34.05 7.67
N LEU A 597 -14.36 -32.79 7.78
CA LEU A 597 -13.11 -32.49 8.48
C LEU A 597 -13.18 -32.80 9.99
N LEU A 598 -14.32 -32.53 10.64
CA LEU A 598 -14.53 -32.84 12.05
C LEU A 598 -14.65 -34.35 12.30
N GLU A 599 -15.34 -35.05 11.43
CA GLU A 599 -15.50 -36.52 11.50
C GLU A 599 -14.18 -37.24 11.25
N GLU A 600 -13.30 -36.75 10.37
CA GLU A 600 -11.98 -37.31 10.09
C GLU A 600 -11.09 -37.36 11.35
N ILE A 601 -11.24 -36.37 12.24
CA ILE A 601 -10.51 -36.33 13.55
C ILE A 601 -11.33 -36.98 14.68
N GLY A 602 -12.39 -37.77 14.36
CA GLY A 602 -13.15 -38.57 15.30
C GLY A 602 -14.20 -37.84 16.12
N ILE A 603 -14.63 -36.64 15.69
CA ILE A 603 -15.64 -35.82 16.35
C ILE A 603 -17.03 -36.17 15.79
N SER A 604 -18.03 -36.27 16.68
CA SER A 604 -19.42 -36.46 16.27
C SER A 604 -20.09 -35.11 16.01
N VAL A 605 -20.68 -34.92 14.84
CA VAL A 605 -21.24 -33.62 14.40
C VAL A 605 -22.75 -33.74 14.20
N ASP A 606 -23.50 -32.91 14.94
CA ASP A 606 -24.87 -32.58 14.58
C ASP A 606 -24.87 -31.19 13.92
N TYR A 607 -25.73 -30.92 12.97
CA TYR A 607 -25.77 -29.64 12.30
C TYR A 607 -27.19 -29.02 12.25
N VAL A 608 -27.22 -27.67 12.11
CA VAL A 608 -28.42 -26.89 11.85
C VAL A 608 -28.08 -25.78 10.83
N GLU A 609 -29.12 -25.19 10.20
CA GLU A 609 -28.93 -24.32 9.03
C GLU A 609 -28.92 -22.82 9.36
N ASP A 610 -29.44 -22.39 10.51
CA ASP A 610 -29.42 -20.99 10.92
C ASP A 610 -29.39 -20.81 12.45
N GLY A 611 -29.25 -19.54 12.87
CA GLY A 611 -29.16 -19.20 14.28
C GLY A 611 -30.44 -19.52 15.07
N THR A 612 -31.61 -19.45 14.44
CA THR A 612 -32.91 -19.77 15.09
C THR A 612 -32.95 -21.26 15.42
N ASP A 613 -32.60 -22.10 14.45
CA ASP A 613 -32.56 -23.56 14.64
C ASP A 613 -31.51 -23.96 15.69
N ALA A 614 -30.40 -23.22 15.78
CA ALA A 614 -29.38 -23.44 16.81
C ALA A 614 -29.93 -23.16 18.22
N VAL A 615 -30.64 -22.07 18.41
CA VAL A 615 -31.27 -21.72 19.69
C VAL A 615 -32.36 -22.72 20.06
N GLU A 616 -33.24 -23.10 19.12
CA GLU A 616 -34.28 -24.13 19.34
C GLU A 616 -33.63 -25.47 19.70
N ARG A 617 -32.60 -25.92 18.98
CA ARG A 617 -31.86 -27.13 19.27
C ARG A 617 -31.27 -27.12 20.68
N MET A 618 -30.69 -26.00 21.11
CA MET A 618 -30.12 -25.87 22.44
C MET A 618 -31.23 -25.85 23.55
N HIS A 619 -32.48 -25.50 23.24
CA HIS A 619 -33.58 -25.67 24.15
C HIS A 619 -34.03 -27.10 24.32
N GLU A 620 -34.05 -27.88 23.23
CA GLU A 620 -34.64 -29.25 23.18
C GLU A 620 -33.72 -30.34 23.70
N VAL A 621 -32.37 -30.20 23.51
CA VAL A 621 -31.39 -31.28 23.83
C VAL A 621 -31.13 -31.35 25.34
N ASP A 622 -30.54 -32.46 25.78
CA ASP A 622 -30.03 -32.65 27.13
C ASP A 622 -28.79 -31.78 27.41
N ASP A 623 -28.49 -31.53 28.67
CA ASP A 623 -27.45 -30.61 29.13
C ASP A 623 -26.01 -30.96 28.68
N ASP A 624 -25.76 -32.26 28.45
CA ASP A 624 -24.44 -32.79 28.08
C ASP A 624 -24.42 -33.31 26.61
N ARG A 625 -25.34 -32.81 25.77
CA ARG A 625 -25.43 -33.26 24.37
C ARG A 625 -24.25 -32.82 23.52
N TYR A 626 -23.78 -31.57 23.70
CA TYR A 626 -22.69 -30.98 22.93
C TYR A 626 -21.58 -30.47 23.84
N ASP A 627 -20.34 -30.63 23.39
CA ASP A 627 -19.14 -30.08 24.05
C ASP A 627 -18.77 -28.68 23.54
N LEU A 628 -19.16 -28.33 22.29
CA LEU A 628 -18.80 -27.09 21.61
C LEU A 628 -19.78 -26.79 20.48
N ILE A 629 -19.94 -25.51 20.15
CA ILE A 629 -20.71 -25.05 18.99
C ILE A 629 -19.76 -24.31 18.03
N PHE A 630 -19.72 -24.72 16.77
CA PHE A 630 -19.22 -23.90 15.67
C PHE A 630 -20.38 -23.09 15.10
N MET A 631 -20.25 -21.77 15.10
CA MET A 631 -21.31 -20.83 14.75
C MET A 631 -20.88 -19.93 13.60
N ASP A 632 -21.50 -20.07 12.43
CA ASP A 632 -21.33 -19.06 11.37
C ASP A 632 -21.89 -17.72 11.83
N ILE A 633 -21.18 -16.64 11.50
CA ILE A 633 -21.62 -15.31 11.82
C ILE A 633 -22.69 -14.82 10.86
N GLN A 634 -22.50 -15.06 9.56
CA GLN A 634 -23.38 -14.52 8.52
C GLN A 634 -24.39 -15.56 8.05
N MET A 635 -25.54 -15.57 8.67
CA MET A 635 -26.64 -16.46 8.33
C MET A 635 -27.94 -15.69 8.12
N PRO A 636 -28.87 -16.19 7.28
CA PRO A 636 -30.21 -15.64 7.14
C PRO A 636 -31.03 -15.80 8.44
N LYS A 637 -32.10 -15.05 8.57
CA LYS A 637 -33.05 -14.97 9.70
C LYS A 637 -32.41 -14.50 11.01
N MET A 638 -31.48 -15.25 11.60
CA MET A 638 -30.76 -14.92 12.84
C MET A 638 -29.28 -15.10 12.63
N ASP A 639 -28.49 -14.02 12.78
CA ASP A 639 -27.04 -14.09 12.69
C ASP A 639 -26.39 -14.78 13.90
N GLY A 640 -25.12 -15.17 13.76
CA GLY A 640 -24.42 -15.89 14.81
C GLY A 640 -24.20 -15.07 16.09
N TYR A 641 -24.15 -13.75 16.01
CA TYR A 641 -24.05 -12.89 17.20
C TYR A 641 -25.34 -12.90 18.02
N MET A 642 -26.48 -12.77 17.35
CA MET A 642 -27.79 -12.83 17.99
C MET A 642 -28.04 -14.22 18.58
N ALA A 643 -27.79 -15.28 17.81
CA ALA A 643 -27.93 -16.65 18.28
C ALA A 643 -27.07 -16.92 19.54
N THR A 644 -25.82 -16.47 19.52
CA THR A 644 -24.93 -16.58 20.70
C THR A 644 -25.52 -15.80 21.91
N GLY A 645 -26.00 -14.58 21.69
CA GLY A 645 -26.62 -13.79 22.75
C GLY A 645 -27.81 -14.53 23.38
N GLU A 646 -28.70 -15.12 22.59
CA GLU A 646 -29.84 -15.90 23.09
C GLU A 646 -29.41 -17.17 23.82
N ILE A 647 -28.42 -17.93 23.29
CA ILE A 647 -27.87 -19.12 23.97
C ILE A 647 -27.27 -18.74 25.34
N ARG A 648 -26.60 -17.60 25.46
CA ARG A 648 -26.03 -17.10 26.74
C ARG A 648 -27.11 -16.72 27.78
N THR A 649 -28.38 -16.49 27.36
CA THR A 649 -29.48 -16.17 28.25
C THR A 649 -30.27 -17.40 28.71
N LEU A 650 -29.91 -18.61 28.25
CA LEU A 650 -30.61 -19.83 28.67
C LEU A 650 -30.57 -20.03 30.20
N ARG A 651 -31.65 -20.50 30.77
CA ARG A 651 -31.77 -20.72 32.25
C ARG A 651 -30.80 -21.80 32.76
N ASN A 652 -30.41 -22.73 31.89
CA ASN A 652 -29.45 -23.76 32.22
C ASN A 652 -28.01 -23.26 32.12
N ASN A 653 -27.29 -23.28 33.22
CA ASN A 653 -25.94 -22.73 33.30
C ASN A 653 -24.91 -23.47 32.45
N LYS A 654 -25.07 -24.78 32.25
CA LYS A 654 -24.18 -25.58 31.37
C LYS A 654 -24.34 -25.19 29.91
N LYS A 655 -25.60 -25.11 29.43
CA LYS A 655 -25.93 -24.72 28.07
C LYS A 655 -25.55 -23.25 27.79
N ALA A 656 -25.79 -22.36 28.75
CA ALA A 656 -25.46 -20.96 28.65
C ALA A 656 -23.94 -20.71 28.56
N ASN A 657 -23.12 -21.58 29.13
CA ASN A 657 -21.65 -21.46 29.16
C ASN A 657 -20.93 -22.41 28.16
N ILE A 658 -21.66 -23.10 27.27
CA ILE A 658 -21.04 -23.95 26.26
C ILE A 658 -20.05 -23.14 25.42
N PRO A 659 -18.84 -23.67 25.13
CA PRO A 659 -17.92 -23.00 24.24
C PRO A 659 -18.53 -22.79 22.85
N ILE A 660 -18.48 -21.55 22.35
CA ILE A 660 -18.95 -21.16 21.03
C ILE A 660 -17.77 -20.59 20.24
N VAL A 661 -17.51 -21.17 19.09
CA VAL A 661 -16.45 -20.75 18.16
C VAL A 661 -17.08 -20.07 16.95
N ALA A 662 -16.75 -18.81 16.74
CA ALA A 662 -17.19 -18.07 15.56
C ALA A 662 -16.54 -18.62 14.29
N MET A 663 -17.32 -18.87 13.23
CA MET A 663 -16.82 -19.09 11.88
C MET A 663 -17.02 -17.83 11.04
N THR A 664 -15.96 -17.25 10.51
CA THR A 664 -16.01 -15.98 9.80
C THR A 664 -15.47 -16.09 8.39
N ALA A 665 -16.04 -15.37 7.43
CA ALA A 665 -15.47 -15.28 6.08
C ALA A 665 -14.11 -14.53 6.08
N ASN A 666 -13.81 -13.75 7.13
CA ASN A 666 -12.62 -12.94 7.24
C ASN A 666 -12.06 -12.97 8.68
N ALA A 667 -10.75 -13.05 8.83
CA ALA A 667 -10.05 -13.09 10.11
C ALA A 667 -9.81 -11.70 10.74
N PHE A 668 -10.70 -10.70 10.50
CA PHE A 668 -10.45 -9.33 10.99
C PHE A 668 -10.72 -9.18 12.48
N GLU A 669 -9.87 -8.37 13.12
CA GLU A 669 -9.99 -8.03 14.54
C GLU A 669 -11.33 -7.38 14.91
N GLU A 670 -11.97 -6.65 14.01
CA GLU A 670 -13.29 -6.07 14.28
C GLU A 670 -14.37 -7.14 14.44
N ASP A 671 -14.35 -8.17 13.61
CA ASP A 671 -15.28 -9.30 13.67
C ASP A 671 -14.96 -10.17 14.88
N LYS A 672 -13.68 -10.38 15.17
CA LYS A 672 -13.21 -11.05 16.39
C LYS A 672 -13.68 -10.33 17.66
N LYS A 673 -13.51 -9.00 17.74
CA LYS A 673 -13.98 -8.19 18.87
C LYS A 673 -15.51 -8.26 19.04
N LYS A 674 -16.26 -8.26 17.93
CA LYS A 674 -17.71 -8.42 17.95
C LYS A 674 -18.11 -9.82 18.45
N ALA A 675 -17.41 -10.87 17.99
CA ALA A 675 -17.65 -12.24 18.41
C ALA A 675 -17.44 -12.42 19.94
N PHE A 676 -16.31 -11.96 20.46
CA PHE A 676 -16.04 -11.99 21.91
C PHE A 676 -17.03 -11.14 22.70
N LYS A 677 -17.44 -9.97 22.18
CA LYS A 677 -18.45 -9.12 22.84
C LYS A 677 -19.82 -9.76 22.85
N ALA A 678 -20.17 -10.56 21.85
CA ALA A 678 -21.39 -11.35 21.83
C ALA A 678 -21.36 -12.56 22.78
N GLY A 679 -20.19 -12.90 23.36
CA GLY A 679 -20.02 -14.00 24.30
C GLY A 679 -19.44 -15.28 23.67
N MET A 680 -18.83 -15.21 22.48
CA MET A 680 -18.09 -16.33 21.87
C MET A 680 -16.72 -16.51 22.52
N ASN A 681 -16.17 -17.73 22.49
CA ASN A 681 -14.95 -18.12 23.20
C ASN A 681 -13.71 -18.14 22.30
N ALA A 682 -13.90 -18.41 21.00
CA ALA A 682 -12.84 -18.45 19.99
C ALA A 682 -13.39 -18.06 18.63
N HIS A 683 -12.52 -17.97 17.63
CA HIS A 683 -12.92 -17.73 16.24
C HIS A 683 -12.03 -18.52 15.28
N ILE A 684 -12.58 -18.83 14.09
CA ILE A 684 -11.91 -19.52 13.00
C ILE A 684 -12.30 -18.84 11.66
N ALA A 685 -11.34 -18.65 10.79
CA ALA A 685 -11.60 -18.11 9.46
C ALA A 685 -11.98 -19.22 8.48
N LYS A 686 -12.92 -18.97 7.58
CA LYS A 686 -13.21 -19.83 6.44
C LYS A 686 -12.22 -19.57 5.29
N PRO A 687 -11.71 -20.57 4.56
CA PRO A 687 -12.07 -21.99 4.66
C PRO A 687 -11.43 -22.66 5.88
N ILE A 688 -12.18 -23.57 6.51
CA ILE A 688 -11.75 -24.30 7.69
C ILE A 688 -10.78 -25.41 7.28
N ASP A 689 -9.73 -25.64 8.05
CA ASP A 689 -8.77 -26.74 7.91
C ASP A 689 -8.55 -27.47 9.25
N ILE A 690 -8.04 -28.70 9.19
CA ILE A 690 -7.84 -29.57 10.35
C ILE A 690 -6.92 -28.94 11.39
N ASN A 691 -5.82 -28.31 10.97
CA ASN A 691 -4.85 -27.72 11.91
C ASN A 691 -5.46 -26.56 12.69
N THR A 692 -6.26 -25.72 12.01
CA THR A 692 -6.97 -24.61 12.64
C THR A 692 -8.05 -25.13 13.60
N ILE A 693 -8.77 -26.20 13.25
CA ILE A 693 -9.72 -26.87 14.15
C ILE A 693 -8.99 -27.36 15.42
N LEU A 694 -7.89 -28.10 15.29
CA LEU A 694 -7.14 -28.64 16.41
C LEU A 694 -6.58 -27.52 17.32
N ALA A 695 -6.07 -26.43 16.75
CA ALA A 695 -5.60 -25.28 17.51
C ALA A 695 -6.73 -24.63 18.34
N VAL A 696 -7.93 -24.53 17.79
CA VAL A 696 -9.11 -24.03 18.53
C VAL A 696 -9.53 -25.00 19.63
N PHE A 697 -9.49 -26.32 19.39
CA PHE A 697 -9.76 -27.30 20.45
C PHE A 697 -8.72 -27.23 21.56
N ASP A 698 -7.42 -27.08 21.25
CA ASP A 698 -6.36 -26.86 22.22
C ASP A 698 -6.59 -25.57 23.04
N GLN A 699 -7.05 -24.50 22.40
CA GLN A 699 -7.38 -23.23 23.07
C GLN A 699 -8.59 -23.36 24.00
N VAL A 700 -9.62 -24.12 23.61
CA VAL A 700 -10.89 -24.23 24.35
C VAL A 700 -10.81 -25.30 25.43
N PHE A 701 -10.15 -26.42 25.18
CA PHE A 701 -10.11 -27.60 26.07
C PHE A 701 -8.73 -27.85 26.69
N GLY A 702 -7.67 -27.19 26.19
CA GLY A 702 -6.26 -27.47 26.55
C GLY A 702 -5.77 -26.78 27.83
N THR A 703 -6.60 -26.13 28.62
CA THR A 703 -6.22 -25.62 29.92
C THR A 703 -6.23 -26.73 30.97
N ASN A 704 -5.11 -27.48 31.01
CA ASN A 704 -4.63 -28.12 32.25
C ASN A 704 -3.12 -28.30 32.17
#